data_fedc5d669c070c2746e557a384828357
#
_entry.id   fedc5d669c070c2746e557a384828357
#
_cell.length_a   1.000
_cell.length_b   1.000
_cell.length_c   1.000
_cell.angle_alpha   90.00
_cell.angle_beta   90.00
_cell.angle_gamma   90.00
#
_symmetry.space_group_name_H-M   'P 1'
#
loop_
_entity.id
_entity.type
_entity.pdbx_description
1 polymer ?
#
loop_
_entity_poly.entity_id
_entity_poly.type
_entity_poly.pdbx_seq_one_letter_code
_entity_poly.pdbx_strand_id
1 'polypeptide(L)'
;MSVRSITRFLICTGICLAFVRCGSDRQGDAIGTLKTTEYPETYEVRKSEIFEAPKVIGPDSKSVFPDHVSTTFEKYAGGGASRLAVYVTDSASSWLGIAHGLKAIGIPFMITGDINEALRHRVVLVYPIISGALLSPEKLQLLAAFPRNGGTIIGVNVLGALNEVFGFEEPVPSKQHFEIFMRSDSSDLTNEFTDEREQHISIGNKKKFKETIGTYSYSKPILTPLAVYEDKSAAITQRYYETGKAFAIGFDIGYLILKGHNIRHEEFNRSLVNDFEPTVDVLLRFIRNIYLSSERDAITIQTVPYNKNLSVVLTHNINSAKALDQSYLLAEEEKKLGVHSTYFIQTKYIRDMHSFIFKSENDFKKINQLEKAGMDIASLSVSASPLFDQFEQGTGTEQYPAYRPYVMAYDKTYGGSVYGEMRISKYLIEHYVPSVNVASFRSSYLYTPFTFPQSMLATGYRYSSSVSANSTLTHFPFQMNYNREYDNELDAFSFPVTQDDEFPPYTYDRLQTALTLAKKISRYGGCYVGQVHPNAMGRKIEREFIKALKEDAWFGSLKDFGDWWVGRNLVTVDVNHEGNKRVVILNVPRRMEGLAVMLPIRSTPVSVENGGRYFNDGKLIIFEIAEGTIKITLDN
;
A
#
# COMPACT_ATOMS: atom_id res chain seq x y z
N MET A 1 45.46 21.47 18.23
CA MET A 1 44.21 20.70 18.13
C MET A 1 44.19 19.65 19.22
N SER A 2 43.33 19.75 20.19
CA SER A 2 43.39 19.02 21.44
C SER A 2 42.66 17.68 21.33
N VAL A 3 43.28 16.67 21.96
CA VAL A 3 42.83 15.26 22.04
C VAL A 3 41.35 15.09 22.51
N ARG A 4 40.72 16.11 23.04
CA ARG A 4 39.32 16.11 23.50
C ARG A 4 38.28 16.19 22.39
N SER A 5 38.66 16.57 21.15
CA SER A 5 37.74 16.66 20.00
C SER A 5 37.52 15.30 19.30
N ILE A 6 38.47 14.38 19.41
CA ILE A 6 38.41 13.07 18.72
C ILE A 6 37.53 12.08 19.47
N THR A 7 37.48 12.17 20.82
CA THR A 7 36.67 11.26 21.64
C THR A 7 35.15 11.50 21.51
N ARG A 8 34.73 12.73 21.23
CA ARG A 8 33.31 13.01 21.01
C ARG A 8 32.80 12.55 19.64
N PHE A 9 33.65 12.49 18.63
CA PHE A 9 33.30 12.02 17.30
C PHE A 9 33.15 10.48 17.24
N LEU A 10 33.96 9.76 18.03
CA LEU A 10 33.90 8.29 18.12
C LEU A 10 32.69 7.77 18.91
N ILE A 11 32.15 8.54 19.85
CA ILE A 11 30.93 8.18 20.61
C ILE A 11 29.67 8.32 19.75
N CYS A 12 29.59 9.35 18.89
CA CYS A 12 28.46 9.50 17.96
C CYS A 12 28.44 8.44 16.86
N THR A 13 29.60 8.05 16.33
CA THR A 13 29.68 6.97 15.32
C THR A 13 29.43 5.58 15.92
N GLY A 14 29.77 5.36 17.19
CA GLY A 14 29.48 4.10 17.88
C GLY A 14 27.99 3.85 18.14
N ILE A 15 27.22 4.90 18.42
CA ILE A 15 25.79 4.80 18.66
C ILE A 15 25.02 4.58 17.35
N CYS A 16 25.41 5.24 16.25
CA CYS A 16 24.80 4.99 14.93
C CYS A 16 25.04 3.56 14.40
N LEU A 17 26.22 2.97 14.66
CA LEU A 17 26.53 1.60 14.26
C LEU A 17 25.78 0.53 15.08
N ALA A 18 25.37 0.83 16.32
CA ALA A 18 24.54 -0.06 17.12
C ALA A 18 23.09 -0.13 16.63
N PHE A 19 22.53 0.98 16.10
CA PHE A 19 21.17 0.99 15.54
C PHE A 19 21.07 0.28 14.19
N VAL A 20 22.10 0.31 13.36
CA VAL A 20 22.13 -0.38 12.05
C VAL A 20 22.28 -1.91 12.22
N ARG A 21 22.83 -2.40 13.33
CA ARG A 21 22.96 -3.84 13.59
C ARG A 21 21.72 -4.50 14.20
N CYS A 22 20.81 -3.75 14.81
CA CYS A 22 19.59 -4.33 15.38
C CYS A 22 18.48 -4.64 14.35
N GLY A 23 18.56 -4.14 13.13
CA GLY A 23 17.53 -4.37 12.09
C GLY A 23 17.77 -5.57 11.18
N SER A 24 18.98 -6.13 11.12
CA SER A 24 19.32 -7.16 10.12
C SER A 24 19.55 -8.58 10.65
N ASP A 25 19.64 -8.79 11.95
CA ASP A 25 20.02 -10.11 12.50
C ASP A 25 18.86 -10.86 13.23
N ARG A 26 17.62 -10.36 13.20
CA ARG A 26 16.51 -10.98 13.97
C ARG A 26 15.51 -11.83 13.17
N GLN A 27 15.73 -12.05 11.90
CA GLN A 27 14.81 -12.90 11.12
C GLN A 27 15.54 -14.07 10.47
N GLY A 28 15.88 -15.07 11.23
CA GLY A 28 16.56 -16.22 10.65
C GLY A 28 16.57 -17.50 11.45
N ASP A 29 16.01 -17.52 12.64
CA ASP A 29 15.94 -18.78 13.38
C ASP A 29 14.54 -19.02 13.94
N ALA A 30 13.99 -20.12 13.47
CA ALA A 30 12.95 -20.96 14.05
C ALA A 30 11.82 -20.23 14.80
N ILE A 31 10.63 -20.41 14.32
CA ILE A 31 9.39 -20.40 15.09
C ILE A 31 9.54 -21.25 16.35
N GLY A 32 10.30 -20.76 17.28
CA GLY A 32 10.20 -21.13 18.67
C GLY A 32 9.12 -20.22 19.24
N THR A 33 7.99 -20.76 19.63
CA THR A 33 7.01 -20.14 20.50
C THR A 33 7.76 -19.50 21.68
N LEU A 34 8.15 -18.22 21.54
CA LEU A 34 8.55 -17.43 22.69
C LEU A 34 7.29 -17.32 23.55
N LYS A 35 7.28 -18.06 24.66
CA LYS A 35 6.27 -17.94 25.69
C LYS A 35 6.14 -16.46 26.05
N THR A 36 4.95 -15.93 26.09
CA THR A 36 4.63 -14.65 26.72
C THR A 36 5.46 -14.54 27.97
N THR A 37 6.17 -13.44 28.08
CA THR A 37 6.87 -13.13 29.31
C THR A 37 5.82 -12.81 30.36
N GLU A 38 5.43 -13.80 31.15
CA GLU A 38 4.70 -13.55 32.38
C GLU A 38 5.53 -12.57 33.23
N TYR A 39 4.84 -11.73 34.01
CA TYR A 39 5.54 -10.92 34.98
C TYR A 39 6.47 -11.83 35.81
N PRO A 40 7.74 -11.47 36.03
CA PRO A 40 8.55 -12.23 36.98
C PRO A 40 7.77 -12.34 38.29
N GLU A 41 7.75 -13.47 38.96
CA GLU A 41 7.05 -13.70 40.22
C GLU A 41 7.30 -12.62 41.28
N THR A 42 8.37 -11.82 41.12
CA THR A 42 8.79 -10.73 42.01
C THR A 42 8.45 -9.33 41.50
N TYR A 43 7.84 -9.18 40.29
CA TYR A 43 7.55 -7.87 39.72
C TYR A 43 6.05 -7.55 39.78
N GLU A 44 5.65 -6.80 40.83
CA GLU A 44 4.35 -6.13 40.87
C GLU A 44 4.53 -4.68 40.37
N VAL A 45 3.78 -4.30 39.33
CA VAL A 45 3.63 -2.90 38.95
C VAL A 45 2.99 -2.17 40.14
N ARG A 46 3.77 -1.29 40.79
CA ARG A 46 3.28 -0.56 41.97
C ARG A 46 2.09 0.32 41.58
N LYS A 47 1.10 0.46 42.45
CA LYS A 47 -0.05 1.38 42.21
C LYS A 47 0.39 2.81 41.88
N SER A 48 1.53 3.27 42.43
CA SER A 48 2.13 4.57 42.16
C SER A 48 2.73 4.72 40.77
N GLU A 49 2.88 3.63 40.02
CA GLU A 49 3.39 3.63 38.63
C GLU A 49 2.26 3.65 37.62
N ILE A 50 1.01 3.56 38.07
CA ILE A 50 -0.18 3.61 37.24
C ILE A 50 -0.80 4.99 37.39
N PHE A 51 -1.25 5.56 36.28
CA PHE A 51 -2.07 6.76 36.31
C PHE A 51 -3.40 6.45 37.05
N GLU A 52 -3.71 7.21 38.07
CA GLU A 52 -5.02 7.17 38.72
C GLU A 52 -6.06 7.90 37.85
N ALA A 53 -6.44 7.29 36.73
CA ALA A 53 -7.56 7.76 35.94
C ALA A 53 -8.88 7.56 36.71
N PRO A 54 -9.95 8.28 36.35
CA PRO A 54 -11.27 8.03 36.89
C PRO A 54 -11.63 6.54 36.85
N LYS A 55 -12.56 6.10 37.70
CA LYS A 55 -13.01 4.70 37.84
C LYS A 55 -13.73 4.20 36.58
N VAL A 56 -13.05 4.20 35.46
CA VAL A 56 -13.52 3.70 34.17
C VAL A 56 -13.01 2.28 34.03
N ILE A 57 -13.88 1.37 33.65
CA ILE A 57 -13.56 -0.03 33.36
C ILE A 57 -14.10 -0.31 31.96
N GLY A 58 -13.30 -0.91 31.13
CA GLY A 58 -13.71 -1.29 29.77
C GLY A 58 -12.53 -1.56 28.84
N PRO A 59 -12.77 -1.88 27.59
CA PRO A 59 -14.08 -2.10 26.93
C PRO A 59 -14.75 -3.42 27.34
N ASP A 60 -16.08 -3.46 27.34
CA ASP A 60 -16.84 -4.64 27.77
C ASP A 60 -17.08 -5.66 26.67
N SER A 61 -17.03 -5.22 25.40
CA SER A 61 -17.18 -6.11 24.25
C SER A 61 -15.96 -7.01 24.07
N LYS A 62 -16.16 -8.26 23.66
CA LYS A 62 -15.07 -9.17 23.31
C LYS A 62 -14.60 -8.91 21.89
N SER A 63 -13.27 -8.86 21.68
CA SER A 63 -12.66 -8.86 20.36
C SER A 63 -12.49 -10.29 19.86
N VAL A 64 -13.03 -10.58 18.68
CA VAL A 64 -12.96 -11.91 18.05
C VAL A 64 -12.52 -11.73 16.59
N PHE A 65 -11.64 -12.59 16.12
CA PHE A 65 -11.27 -12.59 14.70
C PHE A 65 -12.48 -12.79 13.80
N PRO A 66 -12.56 -12.12 12.65
CA PRO A 66 -13.48 -12.52 11.61
C PRO A 66 -13.13 -13.94 11.14
N ASP A 67 -14.14 -14.65 10.62
CA ASP A 67 -13.92 -15.96 10.04
C ASP A 67 -12.98 -15.88 8.83
N HIS A 68 -12.16 -16.91 8.67
CA HIS A 68 -11.35 -17.06 7.47
C HIS A 68 -12.23 -17.56 6.31
N VAL A 69 -12.32 -16.75 5.26
CA VAL A 69 -13.07 -17.09 4.04
C VAL A 69 -12.19 -16.78 2.83
N SER A 70 -11.78 -17.79 2.09
CA SER A 70 -10.98 -17.61 0.88
C SER A 70 -11.70 -16.73 -0.14
N THR A 71 -10.99 -15.79 -0.74
CA THR A 71 -11.52 -14.93 -1.81
C THR A 71 -11.59 -15.75 -3.11
N THR A 72 -12.73 -15.71 -3.79
CA THR A 72 -12.95 -16.46 -5.03
C THR A 72 -13.07 -15.53 -6.24
N PHE A 73 -12.98 -16.10 -7.45
CA PHE A 73 -13.04 -15.34 -8.71
C PHE A 73 -14.36 -14.61 -8.91
N GLU A 74 -15.47 -15.14 -8.37
CA GLU A 74 -16.81 -14.58 -8.52
C GLU A 74 -16.86 -13.14 -8.02
N LYS A 75 -16.03 -12.79 -7.04
CA LYS A 75 -15.91 -11.41 -6.58
C LYS A 75 -15.47 -10.45 -7.68
N TYR A 76 -14.72 -10.94 -8.67
CA TYR A 76 -14.13 -10.16 -9.75
C TYR A 76 -14.64 -10.58 -11.13
N ALA A 77 -15.65 -11.44 -11.20
CA ALA A 77 -16.21 -11.92 -12.45
C ALA A 77 -17.08 -10.85 -13.13
N GLY A 78 -17.24 -10.99 -14.44
CA GLY A 78 -18.16 -10.19 -15.25
C GLY A 78 -17.64 -8.78 -15.58
N GLY A 79 -18.46 -8.08 -16.38
CA GLY A 79 -18.18 -6.72 -16.87
C GLY A 79 -18.09 -6.63 -18.39
N GLY A 80 -18.01 -5.41 -18.91
CA GLY A 80 -17.96 -5.11 -20.34
C GLY A 80 -16.64 -5.50 -21.01
N ALA A 81 -16.67 -5.65 -22.31
CA ALA A 81 -15.53 -6.09 -23.12
C ALA A 81 -14.32 -5.12 -23.09
N SER A 82 -14.51 -3.88 -22.68
CA SER A 82 -13.44 -2.88 -22.52
C SER A 82 -12.55 -3.10 -21.30
N ARG A 83 -12.94 -4.00 -20.37
CA ARG A 83 -12.10 -4.36 -19.22
C ARG A 83 -10.90 -5.19 -19.65
N LEU A 84 -9.81 -5.11 -18.88
CA LEU A 84 -8.72 -6.07 -18.96
C LEU A 84 -9.19 -7.42 -18.40
N ALA A 85 -9.12 -8.49 -19.17
CA ALA A 85 -9.44 -9.82 -18.66
C ALA A 85 -8.18 -10.49 -18.09
N VAL A 86 -8.30 -11.04 -16.88
CA VAL A 86 -7.29 -11.91 -16.28
C VAL A 86 -7.76 -13.35 -16.42
N TYR A 87 -7.12 -14.09 -17.32
CA TYR A 87 -7.36 -15.53 -17.49
C TYR A 87 -6.46 -16.31 -16.55
N VAL A 88 -7.06 -16.89 -15.52
CA VAL A 88 -6.32 -17.66 -14.51
C VAL A 88 -6.26 -19.12 -14.91
N THR A 89 -5.04 -19.63 -15.13
CA THR A 89 -4.79 -21.02 -15.56
C THR A 89 -4.63 -21.98 -14.38
N ASP A 90 -4.36 -21.44 -13.18
CA ASP A 90 -4.25 -22.17 -11.91
C ASP A 90 -4.88 -21.37 -10.78
N SER A 91 -5.97 -21.88 -10.21
CA SER A 91 -6.71 -21.22 -9.13
C SER A 91 -5.96 -21.15 -7.79
N ALA A 92 -4.95 -21.98 -7.59
CA ALA A 92 -4.10 -21.96 -6.41
C ALA A 92 -2.96 -20.92 -6.50
N SER A 93 -2.90 -20.17 -7.59
CA SER A 93 -1.86 -19.14 -7.82
C SER A 93 -2.12 -17.85 -7.03
N SER A 94 -1.15 -16.94 -7.08
CA SER A 94 -1.23 -15.61 -6.46
C SER A 94 -2.04 -14.58 -7.28
N TRP A 95 -3.15 -15.03 -7.93
CA TRP A 95 -3.99 -14.18 -8.78
C TRP A 95 -4.57 -12.97 -8.05
N LEU A 96 -4.77 -13.08 -6.72
CA LEU A 96 -5.26 -11.99 -5.89
C LEU A 96 -4.30 -10.79 -5.89
N GLY A 97 -2.98 -11.03 -6.06
CA GLY A 97 -2.01 -9.95 -6.24
C GLY A 97 -2.25 -9.14 -7.51
N ILE A 98 -2.61 -9.80 -8.61
CA ILE A 98 -3.01 -9.12 -9.85
C ILE A 98 -4.27 -8.28 -9.61
N ALA A 99 -5.29 -8.82 -8.93
CA ALA A 99 -6.51 -8.09 -8.60
C ALA A 99 -6.22 -6.83 -7.77
N HIS A 100 -5.41 -6.97 -6.71
CA HIS A 100 -5.02 -5.83 -5.87
C HIS A 100 -4.23 -4.78 -6.63
N GLY A 101 -3.28 -5.20 -7.47
CA GLY A 101 -2.50 -4.30 -8.31
C GLY A 101 -3.36 -3.52 -9.31
N LEU A 102 -4.23 -4.21 -10.05
CA LEU A 102 -5.10 -3.56 -11.03
C LEU A 102 -6.09 -2.59 -10.37
N LYS A 103 -6.65 -2.94 -9.20
CA LYS A 103 -7.42 -1.99 -8.38
C LYS A 103 -6.59 -0.76 -8.01
N ALA A 104 -5.38 -0.96 -7.50
CA ALA A 104 -4.54 0.15 -7.04
C ALA A 104 -4.32 1.19 -8.12
N ILE A 105 -4.04 0.78 -9.36
CA ILE A 105 -3.80 1.71 -10.48
C ILE A 105 -5.05 2.08 -11.28
N GLY A 106 -6.23 1.59 -10.87
CA GLY A 106 -7.53 1.98 -11.45
C GLY A 106 -7.82 1.46 -12.84
N ILE A 107 -7.27 0.31 -13.21
CA ILE A 107 -7.66 -0.40 -14.44
C ILE A 107 -8.93 -1.18 -14.16
N PRO A 108 -10.00 -1.00 -14.93
CA PRO A 108 -11.15 -1.89 -14.90
C PRO A 108 -10.77 -3.27 -15.40
N PHE A 109 -11.06 -4.31 -14.63
CA PHE A 109 -10.70 -5.67 -14.97
C PHE A 109 -11.79 -6.68 -14.59
N MET A 110 -11.65 -7.89 -15.09
CA MET A 110 -12.40 -9.05 -14.66
C MET A 110 -11.46 -10.25 -14.54
N ILE A 111 -11.83 -11.24 -13.73
CA ILE A 111 -11.06 -12.47 -13.56
C ILE A 111 -11.94 -13.66 -13.92
N THR A 112 -11.39 -14.58 -14.70
CA THR A 112 -12.09 -15.81 -15.10
C THR A 112 -11.13 -16.99 -15.30
N GLY A 113 -11.64 -18.20 -15.05
CA GLY A 113 -11.01 -19.47 -15.46
C GLY A 113 -11.48 -19.96 -16.84
N ASP A 114 -12.42 -19.26 -17.48
CA ASP A 114 -12.92 -19.60 -18.81
C ASP A 114 -12.20 -18.80 -19.91
N ILE A 115 -11.48 -19.51 -20.77
CA ILE A 115 -10.74 -18.91 -21.89
C ILE A 115 -11.66 -18.21 -22.89
N ASN A 116 -12.87 -18.75 -23.15
CA ASN A 116 -13.79 -18.16 -24.12
C ASN A 116 -14.35 -16.84 -23.61
N GLU A 117 -14.58 -16.72 -22.32
CA GLU A 117 -14.95 -15.46 -21.69
C GLU A 117 -13.79 -14.46 -21.76
N ALA A 118 -12.58 -14.87 -21.37
CA ALA A 118 -11.40 -14.01 -21.41
C ALA A 118 -11.14 -13.44 -22.81
N LEU A 119 -11.24 -14.25 -23.86
CA LEU A 119 -10.95 -13.85 -25.24
C LEU A 119 -12.04 -12.95 -25.88
N ARG A 120 -13.15 -12.64 -25.18
CA ARG A 120 -14.07 -11.57 -25.58
C ARG A 120 -13.52 -10.17 -25.35
N HIS A 121 -12.49 -10.06 -24.51
CA HIS A 121 -11.82 -8.81 -24.18
C HIS A 121 -10.63 -8.58 -25.12
N ARG A 122 -10.33 -7.32 -25.41
CA ARG A 122 -9.24 -6.97 -26.31
C ARG A 122 -7.86 -7.14 -25.66
N VAL A 123 -7.76 -7.00 -24.34
CA VAL A 123 -6.52 -7.17 -23.58
C VAL A 123 -6.69 -8.29 -22.57
N VAL A 124 -5.87 -9.33 -22.69
CA VAL A 124 -5.91 -10.52 -21.84
C VAL A 124 -4.57 -10.74 -21.16
N LEU A 125 -4.57 -10.78 -19.83
CA LEU A 125 -3.44 -11.21 -19.02
C LEU A 125 -3.63 -12.66 -18.62
N VAL A 126 -2.75 -13.56 -19.07
CA VAL A 126 -2.76 -14.99 -18.73
C VAL A 126 -1.84 -15.24 -17.55
N TYR A 127 -2.38 -15.77 -16.46
CA TYR A 127 -1.71 -15.90 -15.18
C TYR A 127 -2.01 -17.26 -14.53
N PRO A 128 -1.07 -17.92 -13.82
CA PRO A 128 0.32 -17.49 -13.57
C PRO A 128 1.30 -18.02 -14.64
N ILE A 129 0.83 -18.86 -15.54
CA ILE A 129 1.71 -19.58 -16.46
C ILE A 129 0.99 -19.99 -17.75
N ILE A 130 1.70 -19.94 -18.87
CA ILE A 130 1.27 -20.54 -20.13
C ILE A 130 2.13 -21.78 -20.39
N SER A 131 1.54 -22.97 -20.30
CA SER A 131 2.25 -24.23 -20.46
C SER A 131 1.34 -25.33 -21.02
N GLY A 132 1.87 -26.15 -21.93
CA GLY A 132 1.19 -27.36 -22.39
C GLY A 132 0.95 -28.42 -21.32
N ALA A 133 1.53 -28.28 -20.13
CA ALA A 133 1.22 -29.14 -18.98
C ALA A 133 -0.10 -28.76 -18.29
N LEU A 134 -0.54 -27.50 -18.42
CA LEU A 134 -1.78 -27.00 -17.79
C LEU A 134 -2.89 -26.69 -18.80
N LEU A 135 -2.53 -26.32 -20.01
CA LEU A 135 -3.48 -25.92 -21.04
C LEU A 135 -3.58 -26.99 -22.14
N SER A 136 -4.80 -27.35 -22.53
CA SER A 136 -5.02 -28.26 -23.64
C SER A 136 -4.53 -27.67 -24.98
N PRO A 137 -4.26 -28.49 -26.01
CA PRO A 137 -3.87 -28.00 -27.34
C PRO A 137 -4.86 -27.01 -27.92
N GLU A 138 -6.16 -27.21 -27.71
CA GLU A 138 -7.22 -26.31 -28.21
C GLU A 138 -7.13 -24.94 -27.56
N LYS A 139 -6.92 -24.88 -26.22
CA LYS A 139 -6.74 -23.61 -25.51
C LYS A 139 -5.47 -22.89 -25.95
N LEU A 140 -4.37 -23.62 -26.19
CA LEU A 140 -3.13 -23.05 -26.71
C LEU A 140 -3.32 -22.48 -28.13
N GLN A 141 -4.08 -23.17 -29.01
CA GLN A 141 -4.41 -22.67 -30.34
C GLN A 141 -5.23 -21.38 -30.28
N LEU A 142 -6.21 -21.27 -29.38
CA LEU A 142 -7.00 -20.05 -29.18
C LEU A 142 -6.09 -18.89 -28.74
N LEU A 143 -5.20 -19.11 -27.77
CA LEU A 143 -4.23 -18.09 -27.31
C LEU A 143 -3.24 -17.71 -28.43
N ALA A 144 -2.79 -18.65 -29.28
CA ALA A 144 -1.90 -18.38 -30.41
C ALA A 144 -2.58 -17.54 -31.51
N ALA A 145 -3.87 -17.77 -31.76
CA ALA A 145 -4.63 -17.04 -32.75
C ALA A 145 -4.98 -15.60 -32.28
N PHE A 146 -5.13 -15.40 -30.98
CA PHE A 146 -5.65 -14.17 -30.41
C PHE A 146 -4.89 -12.90 -30.82
N PRO A 147 -3.55 -12.80 -30.71
CA PRO A 147 -2.82 -11.61 -31.16
C PRO A 147 -2.78 -11.46 -32.68
N ARG A 148 -2.86 -12.57 -33.44
CA ARG A 148 -2.98 -12.53 -34.90
C ARG A 148 -4.31 -11.92 -35.35
N ASN A 149 -5.36 -12.09 -34.55
CA ASN A 149 -6.70 -11.54 -34.79
C ASN A 149 -6.91 -10.14 -34.16
N GLY A 150 -5.84 -9.46 -33.74
CA GLY A 150 -5.88 -8.09 -33.25
C GLY A 150 -6.02 -7.93 -31.73
N GLY A 151 -6.05 -9.03 -30.96
CA GLY A 151 -6.01 -8.98 -29.49
C GLY A 151 -4.62 -8.64 -28.94
N THR A 152 -4.56 -8.27 -27.67
CA THR A 152 -3.32 -8.09 -26.92
C THR A 152 -3.23 -9.12 -25.81
N ILE A 153 -2.17 -9.94 -25.81
CA ILE A 153 -1.94 -10.97 -24.80
C ILE A 153 -0.72 -10.63 -23.95
N ILE A 154 -0.86 -10.68 -22.65
CA ILE A 154 0.23 -10.58 -21.67
C ILE A 154 0.36 -11.94 -21.01
N GLY A 155 1.41 -12.69 -21.34
CA GLY A 155 1.68 -14.01 -20.75
C GLY A 155 2.67 -13.91 -19.60
N VAL A 156 2.29 -14.40 -18.42
CA VAL A 156 3.22 -14.58 -17.30
C VAL A 156 3.80 -15.98 -17.39
N ASN A 157 5.12 -16.12 -17.25
CA ASN A 157 5.83 -17.42 -17.30
C ASN A 157 5.43 -18.28 -18.51
N VAL A 158 5.78 -17.82 -19.73
CA VAL A 158 5.47 -18.56 -20.96
C VAL A 158 6.47 -19.70 -21.14
N LEU A 159 5.97 -20.94 -21.06
CA LEU A 159 6.78 -22.16 -21.07
C LEU A 159 6.51 -23.02 -22.32
N GLY A 160 7.27 -22.84 -23.35
CA GLY A 160 7.41 -23.75 -24.47
C GLY A 160 6.37 -23.64 -25.57
N ALA A 161 5.11 -23.90 -25.33
CA ALA A 161 4.11 -24.12 -26.37
C ALA A 161 3.81 -22.91 -27.29
N LEU A 162 4.05 -21.68 -26.85
CA LEU A 162 3.73 -20.44 -27.57
C LEU A 162 4.94 -19.51 -27.76
N ASN A 163 6.18 -20.03 -27.70
CA ASN A 163 7.39 -19.22 -27.77
C ASN A 163 7.40 -18.25 -28.97
N GLU A 164 7.10 -18.79 -30.15
CA GLU A 164 7.04 -17.99 -31.37
C GLU A 164 5.99 -16.88 -31.27
N VAL A 165 4.83 -17.15 -30.66
CA VAL A 165 3.77 -16.15 -30.52
C VAL A 165 4.24 -14.97 -29.68
N PHE A 166 5.07 -15.21 -28.67
CA PHE A 166 5.63 -14.18 -27.81
C PHE A 166 6.99 -13.64 -28.25
N GLY A 167 7.51 -14.13 -29.38
CA GLY A 167 8.69 -13.59 -30.05
C GLY A 167 10.02 -13.98 -29.40
N PHE A 168 10.18 -15.20 -28.94
CA PHE A 168 11.45 -15.77 -28.45
C PHE A 168 11.60 -17.24 -28.85
N GLU A 169 12.79 -17.81 -28.67
CA GLU A 169 13.07 -19.19 -29.07
C GLU A 169 12.77 -20.19 -27.93
N GLU A 170 13.38 -20.00 -26.76
CA GLU A 170 13.25 -20.91 -25.61
C GLU A 170 13.14 -20.17 -24.28
N PRO A 171 12.30 -20.65 -23.34
CA PRO A 171 12.30 -20.21 -21.95
C PRO A 171 13.38 -20.95 -21.15
N VAL A 172 14.23 -20.25 -20.43
CA VAL A 172 15.29 -20.79 -19.59
C VAL A 172 14.97 -20.51 -18.13
N PRO A 173 14.65 -21.53 -17.31
CA PRO A 173 14.33 -21.36 -15.90
C PRO A 173 15.58 -20.98 -15.08
N SER A 174 15.40 -20.09 -14.10
CA SER A 174 16.44 -19.70 -13.16
C SER A 174 15.88 -19.35 -11.78
N LYS A 175 16.68 -19.57 -10.74
CA LYS A 175 16.50 -19.01 -9.39
C LYS A 175 17.64 -18.06 -9.02
N GLN A 176 18.45 -17.67 -10.00
CA GLN A 176 19.64 -16.83 -9.79
C GLN A 176 19.50 -15.44 -10.38
N HIS A 177 18.27 -15.04 -10.74
CA HIS A 177 17.97 -13.68 -11.11
C HIS A 177 17.42 -12.95 -9.87
N PHE A 178 18.04 -11.83 -9.52
CA PHE A 178 17.71 -11.04 -8.33
C PHE A 178 17.27 -9.63 -8.70
N GLU A 179 17.54 -9.21 -9.93
CA GLU A 179 17.31 -7.85 -10.39
C GLU A 179 16.77 -7.84 -11.83
N ILE A 180 15.90 -6.87 -12.09
CA ILE A 180 15.33 -6.59 -13.41
C ILE A 180 15.72 -5.18 -13.81
N PHE A 181 16.19 -5.01 -15.03
CA PHE A 181 16.53 -3.73 -15.62
C PHE A 181 15.51 -3.39 -16.71
N MET A 182 14.60 -2.44 -16.41
CA MET A 182 13.65 -1.89 -17.39
C MET A 182 14.39 -1.02 -18.40
N ARG A 183 14.09 -1.17 -19.67
CA ARG A 183 14.74 -0.44 -20.74
C ARG A 183 13.87 0.71 -21.26
N SER A 184 14.17 1.93 -20.84
CA SER A 184 13.43 3.13 -21.24
C SER A 184 13.60 3.50 -22.74
N ASP A 185 14.64 2.98 -23.38
CA ASP A 185 14.97 3.21 -24.80
C ASP A 185 14.32 2.22 -25.77
N SER A 186 13.59 1.23 -25.27
CA SER A 186 13.13 0.10 -26.08
C SER A 186 11.71 0.24 -26.61
N SER A 187 10.86 1.07 -26.02
CA SER A 187 9.45 1.20 -26.38
C SER A 187 8.79 2.41 -25.72
N ASP A 188 7.74 2.95 -26.34
CA ASP A 188 6.86 3.95 -25.72
C ASP A 188 6.17 3.44 -24.45
N LEU A 189 6.11 2.12 -24.25
CA LEU A 189 5.56 1.51 -23.04
C LEU A 189 6.45 1.67 -21.82
N THR A 190 7.75 1.91 -22.02
CA THR A 190 8.78 1.97 -20.98
C THR A 190 9.55 3.29 -20.95
N ASN A 191 9.35 4.18 -21.93
CA ASN A 191 10.13 5.41 -22.07
C ASN A 191 9.96 6.41 -20.92
N GLU A 192 8.87 6.29 -20.15
CA GLU A 192 8.64 7.13 -18.97
C GLU A 192 9.44 6.71 -17.73
N PHE A 193 10.02 5.49 -17.70
CA PHE A 193 10.82 5.00 -16.57
C PHE A 193 12.24 5.52 -16.65
N THR A 194 12.46 6.74 -16.16
CA THR A 194 13.73 7.46 -16.28
C THR A 194 14.52 7.55 -14.97
N ASP A 195 13.89 7.30 -13.83
CA ASP A 195 14.57 7.24 -12.54
C ASP A 195 15.35 5.93 -12.39
N GLU A 196 16.50 5.98 -11.73
CA GLU A 196 17.32 4.78 -11.48
C GLU A 196 16.53 3.67 -10.77
N ARG A 197 15.65 4.04 -9.81
CA ARG A 197 14.82 3.09 -9.08
C ARG A 197 13.70 2.48 -9.92
N GLU A 198 13.26 3.18 -10.96
CA GLU A 198 12.28 2.68 -11.93
C GLU A 198 12.93 1.71 -12.92
N GLN A 199 14.17 1.99 -13.29
CA GLN A 199 14.92 1.16 -14.23
C GLN A 199 15.51 -0.08 -13.57
N HIS A 200 15.79 -0.04 -12.27
CA HIS A 200 16.45 -1.10 -11.54
C HIS A 200 15.52 -1.64 -10.43
N ILE A 201 14.89 -2.77 -10.67
CA ILE A 201 13.91 -3.42 -9.81
C ILE A 201 14.53 -4.65 -9.15
N SER A 202 14.48 -4.72 -7.81
CA SER A 202 14.93 -5.89 -7.06
C SER A 202 13.80 -6.92 -6.94
N ILE A 203 14.10 -8.19 -7.24
CA ILE A 203 13.19 -9.34 -7.11
C ILE A 203 13.77 -10.45 -6.25
N GLY A 204 14.91 -10.23 -5.62
CA GLY A 204 15.55 -11.19 -4.74
C GLY A 204 16.86 -10.69 -4.14
N ASN A 205 17.51 -11.55 -3.36
CA ASN A 205 18.79 -11.26 -2.73
C ASN A 205 19.72 -12.49 -2.79
N LYS A 206 20.91 -12.30 -3.31
CA LYS A 206 21.95 -13.36 -3.43
C LYS A 206 22.28 -14.07 -2.12
N LYS A 207 22.16 -13.36 -0.99
CA LYS A 207 22.43 -13.91 0.35
C LYS A 207 21.28 -14.77 0.91
N LYS A 208 20.05 -14.58 0.38
CA LYS A 208 18.83 -15.26 0.82
C LYS A 208 18.12 -15.94 -0.36
N PHE A 209 18.86 -16.58 -1.24
CA PHE A 209 18.36 -17.12 -2.51
C PHE A 209 17.24 -18.15 -2.40
N LYS A 210 17.06 -18.80 -1.25
CA LYS A 210 15.99 -19.80 -1.03
C LYS A 210 14.58 -19.21 -1.19
N GLU A 211 14.44 -17.92 -0.94
CA GLU A 211 13.17 -17.20 -1.01
C GLU A 211 13.02 -16.37 -2.30
N THR A 212 14.00 -16.46 -3.20
CA THR A 212 13.99 -15.76 -4.49
C THR A 212 12.87 -16.29 -5.37
N ILE A 213 12.21 -15.38 -6.09
CA ILE A 213 11.20 -15.71 -7.09
C ILE A 213 11.84 -16.55 -8.21
N GLY A 214 11.20 -17.66 -8.58
CA GLY A 214 11.58 -18.39 -9.78
C GLY A 214 11.31 -17.54 -11.03
N THR A 215 12.28 -17.51 -11.94
CA THR A 215 12.21 -16.70 -13.15
C THR A 215 12.44 -17.54 -14.40
N TYR A 216 12.02 -16.99 -15.52
CA TYR A 216 12.34 -17.50 -16.86
C TYR A 216 12.98 -16.39 -17.66
N SER A 217 14.16 -16.62 -18.23
CA SER A 217 14.69 -15.76 -19.26
C SER A 217 14.31 -16.33 -20.64
N TYR A 218 14.17 -15.43 -21.62
CA TYR A 218 13.72 -15.76 -22.97
C TYR A 218 14.87 -15.62 -23.94
N SER A 219 15.28 -16.76 -24.57
CA SER A 219 16.41 -16.78 -25.49
C SER A 219 16.04 -16.20 -26.85
N LYS A 220 17.00 -15.57 -27.51
CA LYS A 220 16.92 -15.00 -28.88
C LYS A 220 15.60 -14.25 -29.15
N PRO A 221 15.30 -13.20 -28.38
CA PRO A 221 14.10 -12.41 -28.62
C PRO A 221 14.13 -11.77 -30.02
N ILE A 222 12.99 -11.81 -30.72
CA ILE A 222 12.86 -11.25 -32.09
C ILE A 222 13.04 -9.72 -32.10
N LEU A 223 12.49 -9.06 -31.07
CA LEU A 223 12.61 -7.62 -30.85
C LEU A 223 13.46 -7.35 -29.60
N THR A 224 13.96 -6.14 -29.50
CA THR A 224 14.66 -5.69 -28.29
C THR A 224 13.78 -5.92 -27.07
N PRO A 225 14.27 -6.63 -26.03
CA PRO A 225 13.52 -6.86 -24.80
C PRO A 225 13.17 -5.54 -24.10
N LEU A 226 11.99 -5.49 -23.48
CA LEU A 226 11.54 -4.35 -22.67
C LEU A 226 12.23 -4.30 -21.30
N ALA A 227 12.65 -5.47 -20.81
CA ALA A 227 13.44 -5.61 -19.61
C ALA A 227 14.41 -6.79 -19.72
N VAL A 228 15.53 -6.70 -18.99
CA VAL A 228 16.55 -7.76 -18.92
C VAL A 228 16.89 -8.04 -17.45
N TYR A 229 17.41 -9.23 -17.18
CA TYR A 229 18.02 -9.57 -15.90
C TYR A 229 19.47 -9.04 -15.80
N GLU A 230 20.10 -9.20 -14.64
CA GLU A 230 21.49 -8.77 -14.39
C GLU A 230 22.52 -9.45 -15.32
N ASP A 231 22.24 -10.63 -15.83
CA ASP A 231 23.05 -11.36 -16.82
C ASP A 231 22.76 -10.95 -18.27
N LYS A 232 21.90 -9.92 -18.47
CA LYS A 232 21.43 -9.38 -19.74
C LYS A 232 20.50 -10.31 -20.54
N SER A 233 20.09 -11.43 -19.98
CA SER A 233 19.06 -12.27 -20.58
C SER A 233 17.69 -11.58 -20.54
N ALA A 234 16.81 -11.85 -21.50
CA ALA A 234 15.52 -11.15 -21.61
C ALA A 234 14.55 -11.58 -20.51
N ALA A 235 14.08 -10.60 -19.72
CA ALA A 235 13.06 -10.77 -18.68
C ALA A 235 11.64 -10.50 -19.20
N ILE A 236 11.49 -9.50 -20.11
CA ILE A 236 10.21 -9.16 -20.73
C ILE A 236 10.43 -9.04 -22.24
N THR A 237 9.71 -9.84 -23.03
CA THR A 237 9.73 -9.78 -24.48
C THR A 237 8.46 -9.16 -25.04
N GLN A 238 8.53 -8.75 -26.32
CA GLN A 238 7.41 -8.18 -27.06
C GLN A 238 7.39 -8.69 -28.48
N ARG A 239 6.20 -8.87 -29.04
CA ARG A 239 5.98 -9.12 -30.46
C ARG A 239 4.76 -8.37 -30.94
N TYR A 240 4.87 -7.75 -32.10
CA TYR A 240 3.77 -7.06 -32.76
C TYR A 240 3.27 -7.86 -33.95
N TYR A 241 1.97 -7.82 -34.15
CA TYR A 241 1.22 -8.30 -35.31
C TYR A 241 0.60 -7.08 -36.00
N GLU A 242 -0.07 -7.25 -37.12
CA GLU A 242 -0.67 -6.10 -37.83
C GLU A 242 -1.52 -5.20 -36.89
N THR A 243 -2.37 -5.80 -36.08
CA THR A 243 -3.27 -5.08 -35.16
C THR A 243 -3.20 -5.58 -33.73
N GLY A 244 -2.50 -6.69 -33.45
CA GLY A 244 -2.39 -7.28 -32.14
C GLY A 244 -0.99 -7.23 -31.56
N LYS A 245 -0.84 -7.63 -30.31
CA LYS A 245 0.42 -7.58 -29.56
C LYS A 245 0.54 -8.80 -28.63
N ALA A 246 1.77 -9.24 -28.38
CA ALA A 246 2.07 -10.26 -27.39
C ALA A 246 3.25 -9.82 -26.52
N PHE A 247 3.12 -9.97 -25.20
CA PHE A 247 4.15 -9.66 -24.20
C PHE A 247 4.34 -10.88 -23.29
N ALA A 248 5.58 -11.35 -23.11
CA ALA A 248 5.91 -12.37 -22.14
C ALA A 248 6.68 -11.78 -20.97
N ILE A 249 6.24 -12.03 -19.75
CA ILE A 249 6.88 -11.64 -18.50
C ILE A 249 7.44 -12.90 -17.83
N GLY A 250 8.76 -12.94 -17.64
CA GLY A 250 9.48 -14.12 -17.15
C GLY A 250 9.54 -14.29 -15.64
N PHE A 251 8.64 -13.67 -14.88
CA PHE A 251 8.57 -13.78 -13.42
C PHE A 251 7.12 -13.61 -12.94
N ASP A 252 6.84 -14.15 -11.76
CA ASP A 252 5.50 -14.11 -11.18
C ASP A 252 5.22 -12.74 -10.53
N ILE A 253 4.62 -11.84 -11.32
CA ILE A 253 4.26 -10.50 -10.87
C ILE A 253 3.18 -10.50 -9.78
N GLY A 254 2.21 -11.42 -9.83
CA GLY A 254 1.15 -11.52 -8.81
C GLY A 254 1.72 -11.94 -7.46
N TYR A 255 2.63 -12.91 -7.46
CA TYR A 255 3.35 -13.32 -6.26
C TYR A 255 4.21 -12.19 -5.70
N LEU A 256 4.94 -11.45 -6.55
CA LEU A 256 5.76 -10.30 -6.12
C LEU A 256 4.90 -9.22 -5.43
N ILE A 257 3.74 -8.89 -6.01
CA ILE A 257 2.82 -7.92 -5.43
C ILE A 257 2.32 -8.38 -4.05
N LEU A 258 1.81 -9.61 -3.93
CA LEU A 258 1.32 -10.12 -2.65
C LEU A 258 2.42 -10.25 -1.62
N LYS A 259 3.62 -10.67 -2.03
CA LYS A 259 4.77 -10.76 -1.15
C LYS A 259 5.15 -9.40 -0.59
N GLY A 260 5.12 -8.35 -1.42
CA GLY A 260 5.29 -6.96 -1.01
C GLY A 260 4.20 -6.51 -0.03
N HIS A 261 2.94 -6.60 -0.42
CA HIS A 261 1.81 -6.16 0.40
C HIS A 261 1.72 -6.89 1.74
N ASN A 262 2.09 -8.17 1.79
CA ASN A 262 2.06 -8.97 3.01
C ASN A 262 3.37 -8.91 3.82
N ILE A 263 4.33 -8.05 3.44
CA ILE A 263 5.61 -7.83 4.13
C ILE A 263 6.39 -9.16 4.29
N ARG A 264 6.49 -9.94 3.20
CA ARG A 264 7.18 -11.24 3.17
C ARG A 264 8.33 -11.26 2.15
N HIS A 265 9.10 -10.17 2.08
CA HIS A 265 10.10 -9.99 1.03
C HIS A 265 11.33 -9.22 1.52
N GLU A 266 11.76 -9.43 2.76
CA GLU A 266 12.95 -8.76 3.29
C GLU A 266 14.18 -8.89 2.39
N GLU A 267 14.26 -9.98 1.64
CA GLU A 267 15.31 -10.20 0.66
C GLU A 267 15.25 -9.22 -0.53
N PHE A 268 14.10 -8.56 -0.79
CA PHE A 268 13.92 -7.59 -1.87
C PHE A 268 14.08 -6.14 -1.41
N ASN A 269 14.06 -5.91 -0.10
CA ASN A 269 14.14 -4.58 0.47
C ASN A 269 15.52 -3.98 0.20
N ARG A 270 15.55 -2.92 -0.62
CA ARG A 270 16.79 -2.27 -1.07
C ARG A 270 17.25 -1.15 -0.17
N SER A 271 16.33 -0.44 0.46
CA SER A 271 16.59 0.77 1.20
C SER A 271 15.72 0.92 2.44
N LEU A 272 16.12 1.81 3.32
CA LEU A 272 15.34 2.23 4.48
C LEU A 272 14.24 3.22 4.07
N VAL A 273 13.39 3.63 5.03
CA VAL A 273 12.46 4.74 4.86
C VAL A 273 13.17 6.00 4.34
N ASN A 274 12.44 6.94 3.78
CA ASN A 274 12.92 8.19 3.20
C ASN A 274 13.59 8.02 1.82
N ASP A 275 13.28 6.94 1.13
CA ASP A 275 13.76 6.71 -0.23
C ASP A 275 12.59 6.34 -1.17
N PHE A 276 12.80 6.50 -2.48
CA PHE A 276 11.82 6.17 -3.49
C PHE A 276 11.86 4.66 -3.80
N GLU A 277 10.78 3.95 -3.55
CA GLU A 277 10.68 2.49 -3.76
C GLU A 277 9.46 2.12 -4.63
N PRO A 278 9.56 2.27 -5.95
CA PRO A 278 8.44 2.07 -6.87
C PRO A 278 8.35 0.64 -7.44
N THR A 279 8.97 -0.36 -6.86
CA THR A 279 9.09 -1.70 -7.47
C THR A 279 7.78 -2.24 -8.03
N VAL A 280 6.73 -2.30 -7.21
CA VAL A 280 5.40 -2.76 -7.65
C VAL A 280 4.75 -1.73 -8.58
N ASP A 281 4.91 -0.44 -8.29
CA ASP A 281 4.26 0.66 -9.01
C ASP A 281 4.73 0.73 -10.48
N VAL A 282 6.01 0.47 -10.75
CA VAL A 282 6.56 0.40 -12.12
C VAL A 282 5.94 -0.73 -12.91
N LEU A 283 5.83 -1.92 -12.32
CA LEU A 283 5.26 -3.09 -12.99
C LEU A 283 3.77 -2.90 -13.29
N LEU A 284 3.03 -2.32 -12.35
CA LEU A 284 1.63 -1.98 -12.54
C LEU A 284 1.46 -0.90 -13.61
N ARG A 285 2.31 0.13 -13.60
CA ARG A 285 2.32 1.18 -14.61
C ARG A 285 2.61 0.63 -16.00
N PHE A 286 3.53 -0.32 -16.11
CA PHE A 286 3.82 -1.02 -17.36
C PHE A 286 2.57 -1.76 -17.90
N ILE A 287 1.85 -2.51 -17.05
CA ILE A 287 0.58 -3.16 -17.45
C ILE A 287 -0.46 -2.12 -17.88
N ARG A 288 -0.56 -0.98 -17.17
CA ARG A 288 -1.46 0.11 -17.53
C ARG A 288 -1.14 0.68 -18.90
N ASN A 289 0.13 0.87 -19.23
CA ASN A 289 0.57 1.36 -20.54
C ASN A 289 0.19 0.39 -21.67
N ILE A 290 0.34 -0.92 -21.43
CA ILE A 290 -0.13 -1.93 -22.39
C ILE A 290 -1.63 -1.82 -22.59
N TYR A 291 -2.42 -1.76 -21.49
CA TYR A 291 -3.87 -1.63 -21.55
C TYR A 291 -4.31 -0.39 -22.34
N LEU A 292 -3.79 0.78 -21.97
CA LEU A 292 -4.12 2.06 -22.61
C LEU A 292 -3.73 2.12 -24.11
N SER A 293 -2.63 1.46 -24.49
CA SER A 293 -2.16 1.44 -25.88
C SER A 293 -2.86 0.39 -26.75
N SER A 294 -3.64 -0.50 -26.14
CA SER A 294 -4.21 -1.67 -26.83
C SER A 294 -5.73 -1.66 -26.84
N GLU A 295 -6.38 -1.20 -25.76
CA GLU A 295 -7.83 -1.08 -25.68
C GLU A 295 -8.28 0.27 -26.23
N ARG A 296 -9.18 0.25 -27.24
CA ARG A 296 -9.69 1.49 -27.88
C ARG A 296 -10.63 2.26 -26.95
N ASP A 297 -11.37 1.53 -26.15
CA ASP A 297 -12.31 2.05 -25.17
C ASP A 297 -11.69 2.04 -23.76
N ALA A 298 -10.36 2.15 -23.69
CA ALA A 298 -9.64 2.17 -22.42
C ALA A 298 -10.13 3.34 -21.55
N ILE A 299 -10.53 2.99 -20.35
CA ILE A 299 -10.96 3.93 -19.32
C ILE A 299 -10.24 3.60 -18.02
N THR A 300 -9.86 4.60 -17.22
CA THR A 300 -9.24 4.35 -15.92
C THR A 300 -9.83 5.26 -14.86
N ILE A 301 -9.98 4.69 -13.66
CA ILE A 301 -10.38 5.43 -12.46
C ILE A 301 -9.12 6.02 -11.84
N GLN A 302 -9.06 7.35 -11.67
CA GLN A 302 -7.87 8.00 -11.15
C GLN A 302 -7.63 7.64 -9.68
N THR A 303 -6.38 7.79 -9.26
CA THR A 303 -5.88 7.33 -7.93
C THR A 303 -5.83 8.44 -6.88
N VAL A 304 -6.09 9.68 -7.30
CA VAL A 304 -6.04 10.87 -6.45
C VAL A 304 -7.36 11.63 -6.55
N PRO A 305 -7.95 12.08 -5.42
CA PRO A 305 -9.16 12.89 -5.46
C PRO A 305 -8.99 14.15 -6.32
N TYR A 306 -10.05 14.54 -7.03
CA TYR A 306 -10.08 15.70 -7.92
C TYR A 306 -9.02 15.68 -9.02
N ASN A 307 -8.48 14.50 -9.35
CA ASN A 307 -7.35 14.33 -10.30
C ASN A 307 -6.15 15.22 -9.99
N LYS A 308 -5.89 15.50 -8.72
CA LYS A 308 -4.61 16.09 -8.31
C LYS A 308 -3.47 15.12 -8.62
N ASN A 309 -2.24 15.61 -8.67
CA ASN A 309 -1.09 14.78 -9.04
C ASN A 309 -0.65 13.82 -7.93
N LEU A 310 -0.99 14.13 -6.67
CA LEU A 310 -0.51 13.42 -5.48
C LEU A 310 -1.55 13.48 -4.37
N SER A 311 -1.74 12.37 -3.64
CA SER A 311 -2.38 12.40 -2.34
C SER A 311 -1.33 12.56 -1.25
N VAL A 312 -1.53 13.52 -0.34
CA VAL A 312 -0.65 13.76 0.79
C VAL A 312 -1.42 13.53 2.09
N VAL A 313 -0.96 12.58 2.89
CA VAL A 313 -1.46 12.25 4.21
C VAL A 313 -0.38 12.59 5.23
N LEU A 314 -0.55 13.70 5.95
CA LEU A 314 0.36 14.07 7.03
C LEU A 314 -0.07 13.40 8.32
N THR A 315 0.90 12.86 9.05
CA THR A 315 0.63 12.10 10.28
C THR A 315 1.62 12.48 11.37
N HIS A 316 1.15 12.49 12.63
CA HIS A 316 1.93 12.92 13.78
C HIS A 316 1.88 11.88 14.89
N ASN A 317 3.04 11.42 15.36
CA ASN A 317 3.14 10.53 16.51
C ASN A 317 3.17 11.35 17.81
N ILE A 318 2.15 11.17 18.62
CA ILE A 318 2.04 11.79 19.95
C ILE A 318 2.42 10.73 21.00
N ASN A 319 3.73 10.55 21.16
CA ASN A 319 4.34 9.53 22.01
C ASN A 319 4.97 10.07 23.31
N SER A 320 4.74 11.35 23.63
CA SER A 320 5.22 11.98 24.86
C SER A 320 4.33 13.15 25.28
N ALA A 321 4.37 13.50 26.57
CA ALA A 321 3.66 14.69 27.08
C ALA A 321 4.10 15.98 26.36
N LYS A 322 5.38 16.10 26.03
CA LYS A 322 5.91 17.24 25.26
C LYS A 322 5.34 17.30 23.85
N ALA A 323 5.23 16.15 23.17
CA ALA A 323 4.60 16.07 21.85
C ALA A 323 3.13 16.49 21.92
N LEU A 324 2.40 16.03 22.94
CA LEU A 324 1.00 16.43 23.18
C LEU A 324 0.88 17.95 23.41
N ASP A 325 1.76 18.55 24.22
CA ASP A 325 1.74 19.98 24.47
C ASP A 325 2.04 20.82 23.20
N GLN A 326 2.83 20.31 22.29
CA GLN A 326 3.20 20.97 21.04
C GLN A 326 2.23 20.70 19.89
N SER A 327 1.43 19.65 19.98
CA SER A 327 0.54 19.21 18.90
C SER A 327 -0.53 20.24 18.54
N TYR A 328 -1.07 20.94 19.53
CA TYR A 328 -2.09 21.98 19.29
C TYR A 328 -1.57 23.14 18.42
N LEU A 329 -0.32 23.54 18.63
CA LEU A 329 0.29 24.62 17.81
C LEU A 329 0.44 24.17 16.35
N LEU A 330 0.77 22.90 16.12
CA LEU A 330 0.86 22.33 14.78
C LEU A 330 -0.53 22.28 14.14
N ALA A 331 -1.53 21.74 14.85
CA ALA A 331 -2.90 21.62 14.36
C ALA A 331 -3.50 22.98 13.95
N GLU A 332 -3.22 24.05 14.72
CA GLU A 332 -3.65 25.40 14.37
C GLU A 332 -2.95 25.97 13.12
N GLU A 333 -1.68 25.60 12.89
CA GLU A 333 -0.97 25.96 11.65
C GLU A 333 -1.54 25.21 10.45
N GLU A 334 -1.77 23.90 10.56
CA GLU A 334 -2.39 23.07 9.52
C GLU A 334 -3.79 23.53 9.16
N LYS A 335 -4.62 23.81 10.17
CA LYS A 335 -5.97 24.39 9.98
C LYS A 335 -5.94 25.71 9.19
N LYS A 336 -5.01 26.62 9.51
CA LYS A 336 -4.82 27.89 8.78
C LYS A 336 -4.40 27.65 7.32
N LEU A 337 -3.69 26.55 7.06
CA LEU A 337 -3.31 26.14 5.71
C LEU A 337 -4.40 25.36 5.00
N GLY A 338 -5.52 25.03 5.68
CA GLY A 338 -6.62 24.25 5.15
C GLY A 338 -6.26 22.76 4.95
N VAL A 339 -5.42 22.23 5.84
CA VAL A 339 -4.98 20.82 5.83
C VAL A 339 -5.57 20.11 7.05
N HIS A 340 -6.09 18.91 6.84
CA HIS A 340 -6.52 17.98 7.87
C HIS A 340 -5.51 16.83 7.94
N SER A 341 -4.87 16.65 9.09
CA SER A 341 -3.87 15.61 9.31
C SER A 341 -4.35 14.60 10.35
N THR A 342 -3.59 13.51 10.54
CA THR A 342 -3.90 12.45 11.50
C THR A 342 -2.92 12.48 12.68
N TYR A 343 -3.46 12.55 13.89
CA TYR A 343 -2.70 12.50 15.14
C TYR A 343 -2.82 11.12 15.78
N PHE A 344 -1.75 10.34 15.74
CA PHE A 344 -1.66 9.02 16.38
C PHE A 344 -1.31 9.18 17.85
N ILE A 345 -2.26 8.89 18.74
CA ILE A 345 -2.14 9.09 20.18
C ILE A 345 -1.71 7.80 20.85
N GLN A 346 -0.57 7.83 21.53
CA GLN A 346 -0.16 6.78 22.45
C GLN A 346 -0.92 6.93 23.79
N THR A 347 -1.72 5.95 24.15
CA THR A 347 -2.57 6.02 25.36
C THR A 347 -1.89 5.46 26.61
N LYS A 348 -0.61 5.66 26.74
CA LYS A 348 0.21 5.12 27.82
C LYS A 348 -0.14 5.69 29.19
N TYR A 349 -0.43 4.83 30.13
CA TYR A 349 -0.79 5.15 31.52
C TYR A 349 0.09 4.43 32.57
N ILE A 350 1.14 3.71 32.13
CA ILE A 350 2.09 3.00 32.99
C ILE A 350 3.45 3.67 32.85
N ARG A 351 4.12 3.91 33.97
CA ARG A 351 5.48 4.41 34.00
C ARG A 351 6.46 3.25 33.83
N ASP A 352 7.16 3.24 32.74
CA ASP A 352 8.22 2.27 32.44
C ASP A 352 9.41 3.00 31.80
N MET A 353 10.19 2.36 30.92
CA MET A 353 11.33 3.01 30.28
C MET A 353 10.93 4.16 29.33
N HIS A 354 9.71 4.18 28.82
CA HIS A 354 9.19 5.28 28.01
C HIS A 354 8.40 6.29 28.87
N SER A 355 8.47 7.56 28.49
CA SER A 355 7.63 8.58 29.14
C SER A 355 6.16 8.25 28.89
N PHE A 356 5.29 8.43 29.90
CA PHE A 356 3.88 8.26 29.72
C PHE A 356 3.16 9.60 29.50
N ILE A 357 2.08 9.56 28.73
CA ILE A 357 1.37 10.76 28.27
C ILE A 357 0.25 11.10 29.24
N PHE A 358 -0.55 10.11 29.61
CA PHE A 358 -1.76 10.35 30.39
C PHE A 358 -1.47 10.34 31.89
N LYS A 359 -1.29 11.54 32.45
CA LYS A 359 -1.06 11.77 33.89
C LYS A 359 -2.29 12.31 34.57
N SER A 360 -3.24 12.85 33.81
CA SER A 360 -4.45 13.48 34.32
C SER A 360 -5.53 13.58 33.24
N GLU A 361 -6.78 13.88 33.64
CA GLU A 361 -7.87 14.20 32.70
C GLU A 361 -7.56 15.40 31.78
N ASN A 362 -6.67 16.30 32.21
CA ASN A 362 -6.29 17.45 31.40
C ASN A 362 -5.55 17.04 30.12
N ASP A 363 -4.85 15.90 30.10
CA ASP A 363 -4.17 15.41 28.92
C ASP A 363 -5.20 14.97 27.86
N PHE A 364 -6.31 14.37 28.28
CA PHE A 364 -7.42 14.04 27.37
C PHE A 364 -8.12 15.30 26.82
N LYS A 365 -8.23 16.37 27.62
CA LYS A 365 -8.78 17.65 27.13
C LYS A 365 -7.95 18.24 26.00
N LYS A 366 -6.63 18.01 25.99
CA LYS A 366 -5.75 18.46 24.88
C LYS A 366 -6.06 17.68 23.60
N ILE A 367 -6.34 16.39 23.67
CA ILE A 367 -6.77 15.59 22.50
C ILE A 367 -8.09 16.15 21.95
N ASN A 368 -9.05 16.47 22.80
CA ASN A 368 -10.30 17.08 22.37
C ASN A 368 -10.09 18.45 21.67
N GLN A 369 -9.03 19.18 21.99
CA GLN A 369 -8.68 20.41 21.27
C GLN A 369 -8.20 20.14 19.84
N LEU A 370 -7.46 19.03 19.61
CA LEU A 370 -7.05 18.60 18.28
C LEU A 370 -8.25 18.24 17.41
N GLU A 371 -9.17 17.46 17.96
CA GLU A 371 -10.42 17.10 17.28
C GLU A 371 -11.23 18.37 16.92
N LYS A 372 -11.40 19.31 17.84
CA LYS A 372 -12.07 20.59 17.58
C LYS A 372 -11.35 21.49 16.58
N ALA A 373 -10.04 21.32 16.41
CA ALA A 373 -9.29 21.97 15.35
C ALA A 373 -9.56 21.33 13.97
N GLY A 374 -10.27 20.18 13.93
CA GLY A 374 -10.64 19.45 12.71
C GLY A 374 -9.65 18.35 12.34
N MET A 375 -8.79 17.95 13.27
CA MET A 375 -7.79 16.91 13.04
C MET A 375 -8.38 15.51 13.29
N ASP A 376 -7.93 14.50 12.52
CA ASP A 376 -8.27 13.10 12.73
C ASP A 376 -7.45 12.52 13.90
N ILE A 377 -8.12 11.84 14.82
CA ILE A 377 -7.50 11.22 15.98
C ILE A 377 -7.43 9.72 15.80
N ALA A 378 -6.22 9.19 15.87
CA ALA A 378 -5.91 7.80 15.65
C ALA A 378 -5.14 7.19 16.83
N SER A 379 -5.00 5.88 16.86
CA SER A 379 -4.31 5.14 17.92
C SER A 379 -2.86 4.82 17.57
N LEU A 380 -1.94 5.12 18.50
CA LEU A 380 -0.52 4.69 18.48
C LEU A 380 -0.26 3.61 19.54
N SER A 381 -1.19 2.69 19.77
CA SER A 381 -1.13 1.66 20.81
C SER A 381 -1.14 2.20 22.26
N VAL A 382 -0.98 1.31 23.24
CA VAL A 382 -0.87 1.65 24.67
C VAL A 382 0.58 1.79 25.08
N SER A 383 1.37 0.71 24.98
CA SER A 383 2.73 0.65 25.53
C SER A 383 3.80 1.25 24.65
N ALA A 384 3.56 1.33 23.34
CA ALA A 384 4.59 1.59 22.32
C ALA A 384 5.75 0.58 22.37
N SER A 385 5.45 -0.69 22.60
CA SER A 385 6.47 -1.72 22.68
C SER A 385 7.21 -1.92 21.35
N PRO A 386 8.55 -2.00 21.36
CA PRO A 386 9.32 -2.42 20.19
C PRO A 386 9.08 -3.87 19.77
N LEU A 387 8.46 -4.67 20.65
CA LEU A 387 8.18 -6.10 20.45
C LEU A 387 6.71 -6.37 20.09
N PHE A 388 5.98 -5.39 19.57
CA PHE A 388 4.56 -5.56 19.25
C PHE A 388 4.31 -6.70 18.25
N ASP A 389 5.22 -6.93 17.31
CA ASP A 389 5.19 -8.03 16.35
C ASP A 389 5.34 -9.43 16.98
N GLN A 390 5.87 -9.50 18.21
CA GLN A 390 6.10 -10.72 18.96
C GLN A 390 5.05 -10.96 20.05
N PHE A 391 4.08 -10.05 20.23
CA PHE A 391 3.04 -10.20 21.21
C PHE A 391 2.11 -11.35 20.87
N GLU A 392 1.69 -12.08 21.91
CA GLU A 392 0.58 -13.01 21.77
C GLU A 392 -0.70 -12.25 21.41
N GLN A 393 -1.65 -12.96 20.81
CA GLN A 393 -2.92 -12.38 20.39
C GLN A 393 -3.68 -11.75 21.54
N GLY A 394 -3.64 -12.37 22.73
CA GLY A 394 -4.45 -12.00 23.87
C GLY A 394 -5.81 -12.71 23.89
N THR A 395 -6.60 -12.42 24.91
CA THR A 395 -7.90 -13.09 25.15
C THR A 395 -9.07 -12.43 24.40
N GLY A 396 -8.88 -11.18 23.94
CA GLY A 396 -9.96 -10.34 23.41
C GLY A 396 -10.89 -9.77 24.48
N THR A 397 -10.56 -9.98 25.75
CA THR A 397 -11.33 -9.49 26.91
C THR A 397 -10.51 -8.56 27.80
N GLU A 398 -9.33 -8.14 27.35
CA GLU A 398 -8.48 -7.17 28.05
C GLU A 398 -9.27 -5.90 28.35
N GLN A 399 -9.16 -5.42 29.59
CA GLN A 399 -9.86 -4.23 30.06
C GLN A 399 -8.91 -3.25 30.76
N TYR A 400 -9.16 -1.97 30.61
CA TYR A 400 -8.58 -0.93 31.45
C TYR A 400 -9.27 -0.93 32.83
N PRO A 401 -8.55 -0.77 33.94
CA PRO A 401 -7.10 -0.60 34.11
C PRO A 401 -6.33 -1.90 34.37
N ALA A 402 -6.97 -3.06 34.19
CA ALA A 402 -6.35 -4.38 34.46
C ALA A 402 -5.24 -4.73 33.47
N TYR A 403 -5.36 -4.30 32.22
CA TYR A 403 -4.32 -4.46 31.19
C TYR A 403 -3.12 -3.56 31.51
N ARG A 404 -1.95 -4.14 31.72
CA ARG A 404 -0.76 -3.42 32.22
C ARG A 404 0.51 -3.81 31.45
N PRO A 405 0.65 -3.43 30.18
CA PRO A 405 1.87 -3.69 29.42
C PRO A 405 3.02 -2.86 29.97
N TYR A 406 4.15 -3.50 30.28
CA TYR A 406 5.31 -2.86 30.85
C TYR A 406 6.55 -3.06 29.97
N VAL A 407 7.07 -2.01 29.38
CA VAL A 407 8.28 -2.02 28.55
C VAL A 407 9.49 -1.82 29.45
N MET A 408 10.22 -2.90 29.72
CA MET A 408 11.42 -2.87 30.56
C MET A 408 12.65 -2.42 29.79
N ALA A 409 12.77 -2.89 28.54
CA ALA A 409 13.88 -2.59 27.62
C ALA A 409 13.40 -2.74 26.16
N TYR A 410 14.22 -2.36 25.19
CA TYR A 410 13.91 -2.50 23.76
C TYR A 410 13.66 -3.95 23.31
N ASP A 411 14.23 -4.90 24.05
CA ASP A 411 14.11 -6.34 23.80
C ASP A 411 13.30 -7.07 24.88
N LYS A 412 12.59 -6.33 25.74
CA LYS A 412 11.85 -6.94 26.86
C LYS A 412 10.61 -6.15 27.27
N THR A 413 9.44 -6.76 27.06
CA THR A 413 8.13 -6.23 27.46
C THR A 413 7.34 -7.31 28.20
N TYR A 414 6.61 -6.94 29.25
CA TYR A 414 5.75 -7.83 30.04
C TYR A 414 4.28 -7.47 29.89
N GLY A 415 3.42 -8.45 29.94
CA GLY A 415 1.96 -8.27 30.01
C GLY A 415 1.34 -7.61 28.77
N GLY A 416 2.06 -7.58 27.64
CA GLY A 416 1.55 -7.07 26.37
C GLY A 416 0.76 -8.12 25.61
N SER A 417 -0.30 -7.70 24.89
CA SER A 417 -1.00 -8.51 23.90
C SER A 417 -1.49 -7.64 22.74
N VAL A 418 -1.68 -8.26 21.56
CA VAL A 418 -2.13 -7.54 20.37
C VAL A 418 -3.49 -6.89 20.61
N TYR A 419 -4.44 -7.65 21.13
CA TYR A 419 -5.77 -7.13 21.47
C TYR A 419 -5.72 -6.05 22.55
N GLY A 420 -4.91 -6.26 23.60
CA GLY A 420 -4.77 -5.28 24.67
C GLY A 420 -4.27 -3.93 24.17
N GLU A 421 -3.22 -3.92 23.35
CA GLU A 421 -2.68 -2.70 22.76
C GLU A 421 -3.70 -1.95 21.90
N MET A 422 -4.47 -2.67 21.10
CA MET A 422 -5.39 -2.08 20.13
C MET A 422 -6.71 -1.66 20.78
N ARG A 423 -7.38 -2.57 21.46
CA ARG A 423 -8.72 -2.31 22.02
C ARG A 423 -8.72 -1.31 23.18
N ILE A 424 -7.71 -1.36 24.05
CA ILE A 424 -7.62 -0.44 25.19
C ILE A 424 -7.28 0.97 24.70
N SER A 425 -6.36 1.10 23.73
CA SER A 425 -6.05 2.40 23.17
C SER A 425 -7.26 3.06 22.52
N LYS A 426 -8.00 2.33 21.68
CA LYS A 426 -9.24 2.81 21.06
C LYS A 426 -10.26 3.23 22.13
N TYR A 427 -10.52 2.36 23.09
CA TYR A 427 -11.47 2.61 24.16
C TYR A 427 -11.17 3.90 24.95
N LEU A 428 -9.89 4.09 25.34
CA LEU A 428 -9.51 5.28 26.10
C LEU A 428 -9.70 6.56 25.30
N ILE A 429 -9.33 6.57 24.04
CA ILE A 429 -9.52 7.75 23.17
C ILE A 429 -11.01 8.06 23.03
N GLU A 430 -11.83 7.09 22.65
CA GLU A 430 -13.28 7.27 22.41
C GLU A 430 -14.06 7.57 23.68
N HIS A 431 -13.61 7.04 24.83
CA HIS A 431 -14.24 7.34 26.12
C HIS A 431 -14.06 8.81 26.53
N TYR A 432 -12.84 9.35 26.38
CA TYR A 432 -12.54 10.72 26.79
C TYR A 432 -12.82 11.77 25.72
N VAL A 433 -12.92 11.36 24.46
CA VAL A 433 -13.28 12.19 23.31
C VAL A 433 -14.43 11.53 22.54
N PRO A 434 -15.67 11.56 23.09
CA PRO A 434 -16.81 10.79 22.55
C PRO A 434 -17.23 11.17 21.13
N SER A 435 -16.80 12.33 20.62
CA SER A 435 -17.02 12.76 19.23
C SER A 435 -16.15 12.02 18.22
N VAL A 436 -15.10 11.34 18.67
CA VAL A 436 -14.14 10.62 17.81
C VAL A 436 -14.57 9.17 17.61
N ASN A 437 -14.49 8.72 16.37
CA ASN A 437 -14.51 7.30 15.99
C ASN A 437 -13.12 6.92 15.46
N VAL A 438 -12.34 6.23 16.27
CA VAL A 438 -10.96 5.86 15.95
C VAL A 438 -10.95 4.73 14.93
N ALA A 439 -10.70 5.07 13.66
CA ALA A 439 -10.66 4.12 12.54
C ALA A 439 -9.25 3.68 12.18
N SER A 440 -8.22 4.42 12.61
CA SER A 440 -6.83 4.26 12.18
C SER A 440 -5.91 3.82 13.33
N PHE A 441 -4.97 2.92 13.02
CA PHE A 441 -3.97 2.40 13.96
C PHE A 441 -2.57 2.48 13.37
N ARG A 442 -1.59 2.83 14.20
CA ARG A 442 -0.17 2.70 13.91
C ARG A 442 0.52 1.95 15.05
N SER A 443 1.29 0.93 14.71
CA SER A 443 2.22 0.31 15.67
C SER A 443 3.45 1.19 15.83
N SER A 444 4.00 1.24 17.04
CA SER A 444 5.32 1.81 17.24
C SER A 444 6.37 1.01 16.47
N TYR A 445 7.39 1.68 15.97
CA TYR A 445 8.47 1.08 15.18
C TYR A 445 8.04 0.42 13.86
N LEU A 446 6.77 0.55 13.45
CA LEU A 446 6.20 -0.03 12.23
C LEU A 446 6.28 -1.57 12.15
N TYR A 447 6.38 -2.25 13.28
CA TYR A 447 6.35 -3.72 13.36
C TYR A 447 4.95 -4.23 13.70
N THR A 448 4.53 -5.30 13.04
CA THR A 448 3.20 -5.90 13.25
C THR A 448 3.24 -7.42 13.14
N PRO A 449 2.49 -8.16 13.99
CA PRO A 449 2.41 -9.62 13.89
C PRO A 449 1.67 -10.08 12.62
N PHE A 450 1.82 -11.34 12.25
CA PHE A 450 1.08 -11.90 11.10
C PHE A 450 -0.44 -11.80 11.26
N THR A 451 -0.92 -11.92 12.49
CA THR A 451 -2.35 -11.80 12.84
C THR A 451 -2.87 -10.36 12.85
N PHE A 452 -2.05 -9.38 12.53
CA PHE A 452 -2.41 -7.97 12.60
C PHE A 452 -3.63 -7.58 11.73
N PRO A 453 -3.76 -8.04 10.45
CA PRO A 453 -4.89 -7.62 9.61
C PRO A 453 -6.27 -7.97 10.21
N GLN A 454 -6.45 -9.20 10.66
CA GLN A 454 -7.70 -9.61 11.30
C GLN A 454 -7.88 -9.04 12.71
N SER A 455 -6.77 -8.73 13.41
CA SER A 455 -6.81 -8.06 14.71
C SER A 455 -7.36 -6.64 14.60
N MET A 456 -7.03 -5.94 13.52
CA MET A 456 -7.59 -4.62 13.25
C MET A 456 -9.12 -4.67 13.17
N LEU A 457 -9.66 -5.59 12.37
CA LEU A 457 -11.12 -5.74 12.22
C LEU A 457 -11.77 -6.17 13.54
N ALA A 458 -11.16 -7.13 14.25
CA ALA A 458 -11.65 -7.59 15.55
C ALA A 458 -11.72 -6.49 16.62
N THR A 459 -10.89 -5.46 16.50
CA THR A 459 -10.82 -4.32 17.42
C THR A 459 -11.44 -3.03 16.87
N GLY A 460 -12.08 -3.12 15.69
CA GLY A 460 -12.83 -2.02 15.08
C GLY A 460 -11.99 -0.96 14.39
N TYR A 461 -10.77 -1.30 13.95
CA TYR A 461 -9.97 -0.47 13.08
C TYR A 461 -10.12 -0.91 11.62
N ARG A 462 -9.90 0.02 10.71
CA ARG A 462 -9.99 -0.23 9.28
C ARG A 462 -8.73 0.18 8.52
N TYR A 463 -8.04 1.20 8.98
CA TYR A 463 -6.87 1.77 8.34
C TYR A 463 -5.63 1.59 9.20
N SER A 464 -4.50 1.29 8.56
CA SER A 464 -3.21 1.19 9.22
C SER A 464 -2.16 2.01 8.49
N SER A 465 -1.24 2.61 9.26
CA SER A 465 -0.01 3.16 8.73
C SER A 465 1.18 2.60 9.53
N SER A 466 1.25 1.27 9.60
CA SER A 466 2.22 0.52 10.41
C SER A 466 3.30 -0.17 9.56
N VAL A 467 3.55 0.33 8.36
CA VAL A 467 4.57 -0.19 7.43
C VAL A 467 5.20 0.94 6.66
N SER A 468 6.44 0.78 6.19
CA SER A 468 7.08 1.73 5.28
C SER A 468 6.84 1.35 3.82
N ALA A 469 6.91 2.32 2.90
CA ALA A 469 6.85 2.08 1.48
C ALA A 469 7.97 1.14 0.99
N ASN A 470 9.15 1.26 1.58
CA ASN A 470 10.29 0.38 1.28
C ASN A 470 10.05 -1.07 1.71
N SER A 471 9.27 -1.27 2.77
CA SER A 471 8.91 -2.61 3.24
C SER A 471 7.78 -3.25 2.44
N THR A 472 7.00 -2.49 1.71
CA THR A 472 5.85 -2.97 0.92
C THR A 472 6.04 -2.82 -0.58
N LEU A 473 7.15 -2.25 -1.01
CA LEU A 473 7.57 -2.06 -2.40
C LEU A 473 6.59 -1.21 -3.24
N THR A 474 5.80 -0.34 -2.58
CA THR A 474 4.78 0.49 -3.22
C THR A 474 4.52 1.78 -2.44
N HIS A 475 4.11 2.83 -3.17
CA HIS A 475 3.57 4.08 -2.64
C HIS A 475 2.05 4.16 -2.76
N PHE A 476 1.38 3.06 -3.11
CA PHE A 476 -0.09 2.99 -3.09
C PHE A 476 -0.61 2.35 -1.81
N PRO A 477 -1.78 2.78 -1.32
CA PRO A 477 -2.50 2.01 -0.32
C PRO A 477 -2.90 0.64 -0.87
N PHE A 478 -2.91 -0.36 -0.02
CA PHE A 478 -3.28 -1.72 -0.40
C PHE A 478 -4.19 -2.40 0.62
N GLN A 479 -5.00 -3.33 0.14
CA GLN A 479 -5.86 -4.17 0.95
C GLN A 479 -5.05 -5.30 1.58
N MET A 480 -5.27 -5.55 2.87
CA MET A 480 -4.54 -6.59 3.61
C MET A 480 -5.23 -7.95 3.52
N ASN A 481 -4.45 -9.02 3.63
CA ASN A 481 -4.94 -10.38 3.61
C ASN A 481 -4.95 -10.99 5.01
N TYR A 482 -5.88 -11.92 5.25
CA TYR A 482 -5.99 -12.66 6.50
C TYR A 482 -4.67 -13.39 6.80
N ASN A 483 -4.13 -13.20 8.00
CA ASN A 483 -2.86 -13.77 8.44
C ASN A 483 -1.70 -13.53 7.44
N ARG A 484 -1.84 -12.49 6.59
CA ARG A 484 -0.94 -12.21 5.44
C ARG A 484 -0.80 -13.40 4.47
N GLU A 485 -1.85 -14.21 4.36
CA GLU A 485 -1.94 -15.28 3.37
C GLU A 485 -2.39 -14.76 2.01
N TYR A 486 -2.26 -15.59 0.96
CA TYR A 486 -2.44 -15.16 -0.41
C TYR A 486 -3.86 -15.32 -0.96
N ASP A 487 -4.76 -15.96 -0.23
CA ASP A 487 -6.08 -16.37 -0.71
C ASP A 487 -7.26 -15.64 -0.08
N ASN A 488 -7.03 -14.78 0.91
CA ASN A 488 -8.11 -14.12 1.64
C ASN A 488 -7.84 -12.63 1.87
N GLU A 489 -8.64 -11.79 1.25
CA GLU A 489 -8.60 -10.34 1.46
C GLU A 489 -9.58 -9.90 2.55
N LEU A 490 -9.17 -8.95 3.37
CA LEU A 490 -9.95 -8.35 4.45
C LEU A 490 -10.35 -6.90 4.12
N ASP A 491 -11.40 -6.39 4.74
CA ASP A 491 -11.78 -4.97 4.64
C ASP A 491 -10.91 -4.09 5.57
N ALA A 492 -9.61 -4.31 5.49
CA ALA A 492 -8.56 -3.60 6.22
C ALA A 492 -7.48 -3.14 5.23
N PHE A 493 -7.05 -1.88 5.35
CA PHE A 493 -6.16 -1.24 4.37
C PHE A 493 -4.92 -0.67 5.03
N SER A 494 -3.79 -0.81 4.36
CA SER A 494 -2.50 -0.28 4.78
C SER A 494 -2.08 0.91 3.91
N PHE A 495 -1.52 1.93 4.57
CA PHE A 495 -1.01 3.16 3.96
C PHE A 495 0.47 3.28 4.30
N PRO A 496 1.37 2.90 3.38
CA PRO A 496 2.80 2.84 3.65
C PRO A 496 3.38 4.22 3.95
N VAL A 497 4.16 4.31 5.04
CA VAL A 497 4.90 5.53 5.39
C VAL A 497 5.98 5.77 4.34
N THR A 498 5.94 6.93 3.69
CA THR A 498 6.92 7.36 2.69
C THR A 498 8.12 8.01 3.34
N GLN A 499 7.86 8.89 4.30
CA GLN A 499 8.90 9.63 5.00
C GLN A 499 8.64 9.66 6.50
N ASP A 500 9.73 9.44 7.28
CA ASP A 500 9.75 9.42 8.73
C ASP A 500 10.84 10.38 9.22
N ASP A 501 10.51 11.22 10.20
CA ASP A 501 11.45 12.19 10.75
C ASP A 501 12.38 11.64 11.84
N GLU A 502 12.26 10.39 12.20
CA GLU A 502 13.21 9.67 13.08
C GLU A 502 14.49 9.25 12.33
N PHE A 503 14.48 9.26 10.98
CA PHE A 503 15.59 8.88 10.12
C PHE A 503 16.19 10.07 9.36
N PRO A 504 17.48 10.00 8.93
CA PRO A 504 18.09 11.05 8.12
C PRO A 504 17.31 11.34 6.82
N PRO A 505 17.39 12.58 6.30
CA PRO A 505 18.09 13.75 6.85
C PRO A 505 17.33 14.42 8.00
N TYR A 506 18.05 14.88 9.06
CA TYR A 506 17.41 15.44 10.27
C TYR A 506 17.25 16.96 10.24
N THR A 507 17.78 17.63 9.23
CA THR A 507 17.86 19.08 9.12
C THR A 507 17.00 19.61 7.97
N TYR A 508 17.26 20.84 7.53
CA TYR A 508 16.53 21.47 6.44
C TYR A 508 16.58 20.68 5.12
N ASP A 509 17.59 19.84 4.92
CA ASP A 509 17.69 18.94 3.75
C ASP A 509 16.50 17.96 3.67
N ARG A 510 15.81 17.71 4.78
CA ARG A 510 14.57 16.92 4.81
C ARG A 510 13.49 17.51 3.91
N LEU A 511 13.33 18.83 3.87
CA LEU A 511 12.34 19.46 3.00
C LEU A 511 12.64 19.14 1.53
N GLN A 512 13.90 19.22 1.11
CA GLN A 512 14.29 18.91 -0.27
C GLN A 512 14.07 17.42 -0.60
N THR A 513 14.39 16.52 0.34
CA THR A 513 14.11 15.09 0.20
C THR A 513 12.62 14.84 0.09
N ALA A 514 11.79 15.44 0.95
CA ALA A 514 10.34 15.32 0.93
C ALA A 514 9.74 15.79 -0.40
N LEU A 515 10.14 16.95 -0.88
CA LEU A 515 9.68 17.50 -2.16
C LEU A 515 10.11 16.65 -3.35
N THR A 516 11.33 16.11 -3.31
CA THR A 516 11.84 15.21 -4.34
C THR A 516 11.04 13.90 -4.38
N LEU A 517 10.79 13.29 -3.22
CA LEU A 517 9.94 12.09 -3.10
C LEU A 517 8.53 12.37 -3.59
N ALA A 518 7.91 13.46 -3.13
CA ALA A 518 6.58 13.85 -3.55
C ALA A 518 6.48 14.02 -5.07
N LYS A 519 7.49 14.65 -5.71
CA LYS A 519 7.57 14.79 -7.16
C LYS A 519 7.71 13.45 -7.89
N LYS A 520 8.50 12.51 -7.36
CA LYS A 520 8.62 11.16 -7.96
C LYS A 520 7.32 10.38 -7.85
N ILE A 521 6.68 10.40 -6.67
CA ILE A 521 5.43 9.69 -6.40
C ILE A 521 4.27 10.28 -7.22
N SER A 522 4.23 11.61 -7.42
CA SER A 522 3.18 12.29 -8.20
C SER A 522 3.10 11.81 -9.66
N ARG A 523 4.20 11.33 -10.24
CA ARG A 523 4.20 10.74 -11.59
C ARG A 523 3.32 9.50 -11.69
N TYR A 524 3.10 8.81 -10.58
CA TYR A 524 2.25 7.61 -10.48
C TYR A 524 0.82 7.91 -10.02
N GLY A 525 0.55 9.11 -9.52
CA GLY A 525 -0.68 9.40 -8.77
C GLY A 525 -0.71 8.61 -7.45
N GLY A 526 0.44 8.44 -6.82
CA GLY A 526 0.59 7.69 -5.58
C GLY A 526 0.19 8.49 -4.34
N CYS A 527 0.44 7.89 -3.17
CA CYS A 527 0.17 8.48 -1.87
C CYS A 527 1.49 8.75 -1.12
N TYR A 528 1.71 10.01 -0.74
CA TYR A 528 2.79 10.39 0.16
C TYR A 528 2.26 10.39 1.60
N VAL A 529 2.73 9.48 2.42
CA VAL A 529 2.42 9.44 3.85
C VAL A 529 3.63 9.94 4.64
N GLY A 530 3.51 11.14 5.22
CA GLY A 530 4.56 11.76 6.04
C GLY A 530 4.34 11.50 7.52
N GLN A 531 5.37 11.07 8.24
CA GLN A 531 5.41 11.00 9.70
C GLN A 531 6.30 12.12 10.24
N VAL A 532 5.72 13.03 10.99
CA VAL A 532 6.41 14.21 11.52
C VAL A 532 6.06 14.40 13.00
N HIS A 533 7.08 14.58 13.85
CA HIS A 533 6.84 14.93 15.26
C HIS A 533 6.50 16.42 15.43
N PRO A 534 5.58 16.78 16.33
CA PRO A 534 5.10 18.16 16.50
C PRO A 534 6.10 19.06 17.26
N ASN A 535 7.35 19.11 16.79
CA ASN A 535 8.39 20.01 17.29
C ASN A 535 8.55 21.25 16.41
N ALA A 536 9.30 22.25 16.87
CA ALA A 536 9.45 23.52 16.16
C ALA A 536 10.07 23.37 14.77
N MET A 537 11.03 22.46 14.58
CA MET A 537 11.67 22.19 13.29
C MET A 537 10.69 21.46 12.37
N GLY A 538 10.01 20.42 12.87
CA GLY A 538 8.99 19.67 12.13
C GLY A 538 7.90 20.61 11.59
N ARG A 539 7.32 21.47 12.43
CA ARG A 539 6.31 22.46 12.01
C ARG A 539 6.81 23.39 10.90
N LYS A 540 8.06 23.87 10.99
CA LYS A 540 8.63 24.75 9.95
C LYS A 540 8.77 24.02 8.62
N ILE A 541 9.31 22.80 8.62
CA ILE A 541 9.52 21.98 7.43
C ILE A 541 8.17 21.65 6.78
N GLU A 542 7.21 21.20 7.58
CA GLU A 542 5.89 20.82 7.14
C GLU A 542 5.12 21.99 6.52
N ARG A 543 5.14 23.16 7.16
CA ARG A 543 4.52 24.35 6.60
C ARG A 543 5.06 24.70 5.21
N GLU A 544 6.37 24.64 5.01
CA GLU A 544 6.97 24.94 3.71
C GLU A 544 6.67 23.81 2.69
N PHE A 545 6.59 22.56 3.13
CA PHE A 545 6.17 21.44 2.31
C PHE A 545 4.71 21.58 1.82
N ILE A 546 3.78 21.91 2.73
CA ILE A 546 2.37 22.14 2.37
C ILE A 546 2.27 23.29 1.36
N LYS A 547 2.92 24.42 1.61
CA LYS A 547 2.89 25.58 0.70
C LYS A 547 3.38 25.23 -0.70
N ALA A 548 4.44 24.42 -0.79
CA ALA A 548 5.03 24.03 -2.07
C ALA A 548 4.14 23.09 -2.90
N LEU A 549 3.28 22.30 -2.25
CA LEU A 549 2.49 21.27 -2.92
C LEU A 549 0.98 21.55 -2.99
N LYS A 550 0.50 22.60 -2.31
CA LYS A 550 -0.94 22.85 -2.10
C LYS A 550 -1.76 22.92 -3.40
N GLU A 551 -1.18 23.46 -4.47
CA GLU A 551 -1.88 23.59 -5.75
C GLU A 551 -1.94 22.27 -6.51
N ASP A 552 -0.92 21.40 -6.38
CA ASP A 552 -0.76 20.17 -7.15
C ASP A 552 -1.22 18.92 -6.43
N ALA A 553 -1.29 18.95 -5.10
CA ALA A 553 -1.62 17.81 -4.28
C ALA A 553 -3.01 17.95 -3.62
N TRP A 554 -3.63 16.80 -3.36
CA TRP A 554 -4.73 16.68 -2.44
C TRP A 554 -4.19 16.39 -1.03
N PHE A 555 -4.72 17.11 -0.04
CA PHE A 555 -4.36 16.92 1.38
C PHE A 555 -5.57 16.46 2.17
N GLY A 556 -5.41 15.47 3.03
CA GLY A 556 -6.44 14.98 3.93
C GLY A 556 -5.88 14.05 5.00
N SER A 557 -6.72 13.69 5.97
CA SER A 557 -6.36 12.72 7.00
C SER A 557 -6.25 11.29 6.43
N LEU A 558 -5.65 10.39 7.20
CA LEU A 558 -5.59 8.98 6.85
C LEU A 558 -6.98 8.37 6.68
N LYS A 559 -7.91 8.76 7.55
CA LYS A 559 -9.30 8.32 7.49
C LYS A 559 -10.01 8.87 6.25
N ASP A 560 -9.87 10.16 5.93
CA ASP A 560 -10.51 10.77 4.76
C ASP A 560 -10.03 10.11 3.47
N PHE A 561 -8.71 9.95 3.33
CA PHE A 561 -8.17 9.26 2.15
C PHE A 561 -8.52 7.77 2.14
N GLY A 562 -8.54 7.12 3.31
CA GLY A 562 -8.95 5.73 3.45
C GLY A 562 -10.40 5.49 3.01
N ASP A 563 -11.34 6.30 3.48
CA ASP A 563 -12.74 6.23 3.09
C ASP A 563 -12.92 6.48 1.59
N TRP A 564 -12.21 7.46 1.03
CA TRP A 564 -12.19 7.73 -0.41
C TRP A 564 -11.61 6.57 -1.21
N TRP A 565 -10.46 6.03 -0.79
CA TRP A 565 -9.78 4.92 -1.47
C TRP A 565 -10.62 3.66 -1.50
N VAL A 566 -11.28 3.34 -0.41
CA VAL A 566 -12.23 2.20 -0.33
C VAL A 566 -13.42 2.45 -1.25
N GLY A 567 -14.02 3.63 -1.21
CA GLY A 567 -15.13 4.00 -2.10
C GLY A 567 -14.74 3.87 -3.57
N ARG A 568 -13.58 4.41 -3.94
CA ARG A 568 -13.02 4.35 -5.29
C ARG A 568 -12.79 2.90 -5.75
N ASN A 569 -12.28 2.03 -4.89
CA ASN A 569 -12.04 0.62 -5.22
C ASN A 569 -13.32 -0.22 -5.42
N LEU A 570 -14.47 0.30 -5.02
CA LEU A 570 -15.78 -0.30 -5.26
C LEU A 570 -16.43 0.19 -6.57
N VAL A 571 -15.91 1.27 -7.18
CA VAL A 571 -16.43 1.79 -8.44
C VAL A 571 -16.18 0.79 -9.55
N THR A 572 -17.21 0.48 -10.31
CA THR A 572 -17.09 -0.28 -11.55
C THR A 572 -17.36 0.63 -12.75
N VAL A 573 -16.68 0.35 -13.86
CA VAL A 573 -16.84 1.10 -15.09
C VAL A 573 -16.84 0.16 -16.29
N ASP A 574 -17.78 0.37 -17.20
CA ASP A 574 -17.94 -0.36 -18.46
C ASP A 574 -18.20 0.60 -19.60
N VAL A 575 -17.80 0.23 -20.81
CA VAL A 575 -18.10 0.97 -22.04
C VAL A 575 -18.96 0.09 -22.93
N ASN A 576 -20.13 0.59 -23.27
CA ASN A 576 -21.07 -0.03 -24.20
C ASN A 576 -21.15 0.76 -25.50
N HIS A 577 -21.50 0.10 -26.60
CA HIS A 577 -21.74 0.71 -27.89
C HIS A 577 -23.26 0.74 -28.19
N GLU A 578 -23.84 1.93 -28.36
CA GLU A 578 -25.22 2.16 -28.71
C GLU A 578 -25.28 2.87 -30.09
N GLY A 579 -25.35 2.09 -31.17
CA GLY A 579 -25.22 2.62 -32.54
C GLY A 579 -23.83 3.21 -32.78
N ASN A 580 -23.75 4.49 -33.13
CA ASN A 580 -22.48 5.20 -33.32
C ASN A 580 -21.95 5.89 -32.06
N LYS A 581 -22.59 5.70 -30.90
CA LYS A 581 -22.17 6.32 -29.64
C LYS A 581 -21.54 5.32 -28.72
N ARG A 582 -20.52 5.76 -27.97
CA ARG A 582 -19.98 5.04 -26.82
C ARG A 582 -20.67 5.53 -25.55
N VAL A 583 -21.07 4.62 -24.72
CA VAL A 583 -21.75 4.90 -23.46
C VAL A 583 -20.96 4.32 -22.32
N VAL A 584 -20.38 5.18 -21.50
CA VAL A 584 -19.68 4.78 -20.27
C VAL A 584 -20.69 4.69 -19.14
N ILE A 585 -20.70 3.56 -18.47
CA ILE A 585 -21.56 3.31 -17.30
C ILE A 585 -20.64 3.19 -16.09
N LEU A 586 -20.75 4.14 -15.16
CA LEU A 586 -20.11 4.12 -13.86
C LEU A 586 -21.13 3.67 -12.82
N ASN A 587 -20.77 2.68 -12.01
CA ASN A 587 -21.53 2.33 -10.83
C ASN A 587 -20.72 2.72 -9.59
N VAL A 588 -21.23 3.67 -8.80
CA VAL A 588 -20.58 4.26 -7.62
C VAL A 588 -21.39 3.89 -6.38
N PRO A 589 -21.08 2.76 -5.71
CA PRO A 589 -21.91 2.23 -4.61
C PRO A 589 -21.94 3.09 -3.36
N ARG A 590 -20.96 3.98 -3.20
CA ARG A 590 -20.85 4.89 -2.07
C ARG A 590 -20.68 6.31 -2.55
N ARG A 591 -21.40 7.25 -1.92
CA ARG A 591 -21.19 8.67 -2.15
C ARG A 591 -19.74 9.05 -1.91
N MET A 592 -19.12 9.71 -2.89
CA MET A 592 -17.74 10.16 -2.79
C MET A 592 -17.51 11.47 -3.55
N GLU A 593 -16.54 12.23 -3.11
CA GLU A 593 -16.16 13.52 -3.69
C GLU A 593 -14.90 13.39 -4.54
N GLY A 594 -14.81 14.17 -5.61
CA GLY A 594 -13.60 14.25 -6.42
C GLY A 594 -13.26 12.96 -7.18
N LEU A 595 -14.24 12.07 -7.43
CA LEU A 595 -14.02 10.92 -8.31
C LEU A 595 -13.66 11.41 -9.70
N ALA A 596 -12.54 10.92 -10.23
CA ALA A 596 -12.06 11.29 -11.54
C ALA A 596 -11.88 10.05 -12.42
N VAL A 597 -12.30 10.16 -13.68
CA VAL A 597 -12.28 9.07 -14.65
C VAL A 597 -11.67 9.57 -15.96
N MET A 598 -10.62 8.90 -16.42
CA MET A 598 -10.02 9.18 -17.72
C MET A 598 -10.84 8.47 -18.80
N LEU A 599 -11.27 9.24 -19.79
CA LEU A 599 -12.09 8.78 -20.90
C LEU A 599 -11.24 8.11 -21.99
N PRO A 600 -11.86 7.29 -22.87
CA PRO A 600 -11.20 6.75 -24.04
C PRO A 600 -10.60 7.85 -24.94
N ILE A 601 -9.47 7.55 -25.58
CA ILE A 601 -8.81 8.50 -26.48
C ILE A 601 -9.76 8.90 -27.63
N ARG A 602 -9.74 10.18 -28.00
CA ARG A 602 -10.59 10.78 -29.07
C ARG A 602 -12.07 10.73 -28.79
N SER A 603 -12.48 10.86 -27.53
CA SER A 603 -13.89 10.92 -27.13
C SER A 603 -14.23 12.28 -26.57
N THR A 604 -15.39 12.80 -26.91
CA THR A 604 -15.94 14.01 -26.31
C THR A 604 -17.27 13.67 -25.62
N PRO A 605 -17.44 14.00 -24.34
CA PRO A 605 -18.73 13.81 -23.67
C PRO A 605 -19.82 14.68 -24.31
N VAL A 606 -20.90 14.05 -24.69
CA VAL A 606 -22.12 14.71 -25.26
C VAL A 606 -23.13 14.95 -24.14
N SER A 607 -23.28 14.00 -23.23
CA SER A 607 -24.16 14.12 -22.06
C SER A 607 -23.64 13.31 -20.88
N VAL A 608 -23.96 13.78 -19.68
CA VAL A 608 -23.74 13.08 -18.43
C VAL A 608 -25.03 13.04 -17.64
N GLU A 609 -25.58 11.84 -17.46
CA GLU A 609 -26.80 11.61 -16.70
C GLU A 609 -26.46 11.17 -15.29
N ASN A 610 -27.13 11.68 -14.27
CA ASN A 610 -26.95 11.43 -12.85
C ASN A 610 -25.55 11.81 -12.30
N GLY A 611 -24.74 12.58 -13.04
CA GLY A 611 -23.37 12.95 -12.64
C GLY A 611 -23.29 14.19 -11.74
N GLY A 612 -24.42 14.86 -11.45
CA GLY A 612 -24.42 16.10 -10.65
C GLY A 612 -23.53 17.19 -11.28
N ARG A 613 -22.75 17.87 -10.45
CA ARG A 613 -21.74 18.81 -10.94
C ARG A 613 -20.46 18.09 -11.29
N TYR A 614 -19.92 18.40 -12.45
CA TYR A 614 -18.66 17.82 -12.92
C TYR A 614 -17.85 18.82 -13.74
N PHE A 615 -16.54 18.60 -13.77
CA PHE A 615 -15.60 19.26 -14.68
C PHE A 615 -15.21 18.26 -15.79
N ASN A 616 -15.03 18.75 -17.00
CA ASN A 616 -14.63 17.95 -18.16
C ASN A 616 -13.66 18.74 -19.03
N ASP A 617 -12.51 18.16 -19.35
CA ASP A 617 -11.47 18.72 -20.26
C ASP A 617 -11.37 17.99 -21.60
N GLY A 618 -12.32 17.11 -21.91
CA GLY A 618 -12.36 16.29 -23.13
C GLY A 618 -11.57 14.97 -23.01
N LYS A 619 -10.77 14.77 -21.96
CA LYS A 619 -10.02 13.52 -21.68
C LYS A 619 -10.37 12.94 -20.33
N LEU A 620 -10.83 13.78 -19.44
CA LEU A 620 -11.06 13.45 -18.05
C LEU A 620 -12.37 14.07 -17.57
N ILE A 621 -13.14 13.31 -16.79
CA ILE A 621 -14.29 13.84 -16.05
C ILE A 621 -13.98 13.75 -14.56
N ILE A 622 -14.18 14.85 -13.85
CA ILE A 622 -14.08 14.95 -12.39
C ILE A 622 -15.45 15.28 -11.83
N PHE A 623 -16.00 14.43 -10.99
CA PHE A 623 -17.27 14.66 -10.30
C PHE A 623 -17.03 15.37 -8.98
N GLU A 624 -17.75 16.47 -8.73
CA GLU A 624 -17.77 17.10 -7.40
C GLU A 624 -18.29 16.10 -6.36
N ILE A 625 -19.40 15.45 -6.69
CA ILE A 625 -19.99 14.34 -5.92
C ILE A 625 -20.42 13.26 -6.91
N ALA A 626 -20.03 12.03 -6.66
CA ALA A 626 -20.45 10.85 -7.42
C ALA A 626 -21.18 9.85 -6.52
N GLU A 627 -22.32 9.33 -6.99
CA GLU A 627 -23.13 8.32 -6.29
C GLU A 627 -24.07 7.62 -7.26
N GLY A 628 -24.30 6.32 -7.05
CA GLY A 628 -25.24 5.54 -7.86
C GLY A 628 -24.70 5.24 -9.26
N THR A 629 -25.62 5.06 -10.22
CA THR A 629 -25.26 4.79 -11.61
C THR A 629 -25.21 6.08 -12.42
N ILE A 630 -24.02 6.40 -12.95
CA ILE A 630 -23.77 7.57 -13.81
C ILE A 630 -23.57 7.08 -15.23
N LYS A 631 -24.26 7.69 -16.19
CA LYS A 631 -24.16 7.38 -17.62
C LYS A 631 -23.52 8.56 -18.36
N ILE A 632 -22.41 8.30 -19.08
CA ILE A 632 -21.70 9.29 -19.87
C ILE A 632 -21.79 8.87 -21.34
N THR A 633 -22.45 9.66 -22.16
CA THR A 633 -22.50 9.42 -23.61
C THR A 633 -21.37 10.18 -24.28
N LEU A 634 -20.59 9.47 -25.09
CA LEU A 634 -19.44 10.00 -25.81
C LEU A 634 -19.77 10.03 -27.32
N ASP A 635 -19.30 11.07 -28.00
CA ASP A 635 -19.24 11.11 -29.45
C ASP A 635 -18.01 10.37 -29.97
N ASN A 636 -18.08 9.72 -31.12
CA ASN A 636 -17.00 8.93 -31.73
C ASN A 636 -15.97 9.81 -32.44
#